data_fabed5d7bd25ba56d59f4fa863003110
#
_entry.id   fabed5d7bd25ba56d59f4fa863003110
#
_cell.length_a   1.000
_cell.length_b   1.000
_cell.length_c   1.000
_cell.angle_alpha   90.00
_cell.angle_beta   90.00
_cell.angle_gamma   90.00
#
_symmetry.space_group_name_H-M   'P 1'
#
loop_
_entity.id
_entity.type
_entity.pdbx_description
1 polymer ?
#
loop_
_entity_poly.entity_id
_entity_poly.type
_entity_poly.pdbx_seq_one_letter_code
_entity_poly.pdbx_strand_id
1 'polypeptide(L)'
;MPATLHRTRSTNTSPTRLVSSAVVVLLGALLASSGVQTWLSSRSLATNFVSPTAWRQLVRLPVGAMPNVDQGEVSFGSIVLVLGAVSIVTWLAGAYWIARRRGSSYSESLATWGLVGWGWWCLIDVWEWTWIGAGLLGATSLSGLLAVSPQLWLAGCLAGWLTTLLTLARSGSSRAVLAKDSSLDESQAARTPRWLWLACGVYIVVFTTLNWRLYFNLLMPHGDSVMYEEHLWNVLHGKGFRSYLDQGLFFGEHIQFVHLFLLPLYACWPSHLLLELCESTALALGAFPVYWMTRRCLSRDSRFPLQADTLALAAAVAYLLYAPMQFLDIEIDLKTFRPEAFGIPLLLLTLDQLERRHLVGTLIGLAITLTVKEDYAILFGPLGVWIAWSGSSEPVTATTSARSSFLAGLLPRDLNRFLAGMALSVFSVAYLWLATRVVMPWFRSGAEVHYTRYFAKFGESPEQIVGTMLSNPGLLFGELCSTATVLYALLLLAPLAFIPLLSPARLAVGLPLFGILCLNELAKDPRHQFHAPLVAVIFWALAGGLPRAVELVRKLLARWTAASTANDEHDSTSRTICTHLIWTASLCTGLFLTISPLGCPFWDVGSNWHWQKLYGPSRRGELFARILPLIPRDSRVASTDFVHPRFTHHERSYDYSGYRRKVAGDRTGVPDDTDFLVIDTNHRYSEIKSAAEVPEYRDHPADWELLPDETDGYFIVLKRRR
;
A
#
# COMPACT_ATOMS: atom_id res chain seq x y z
N MET A 1 45.45 29.15 35.16
CA MET A 1 45.30 27.83 35.74
C MET A 1 44.27 27.92 36.85
N PRO A 2 43.21 27.15 36.84
CA PRO A 2 43.21 25.73 37.21
C PRO A 2 42.45 24.85 36.20
N ALA A 3 43.00 23.65 35.97
CA ALA A 3 42.41 22.60 35.19
C ALA A 3 41.23 21.96 35.92
N THR A 4 40.04 22.12 35.36
CA THR A 4 38.84 21.37 35.80
C THR A 4 38.88 20.00 35.14
N LEU A 5 39.35 19.03 35.89
CA LEU A 5 39.20 17.60 35.63
C LEU A 5 37.72 17.25 35.47
N HIS A 6 37.27 17.01 34.26
CA HIS A 6 36.03 16.28 33.99
C HIS A 6 36.18 14.85 34.53
N ARG A 7 35.76 14.64 35.76
CA ARG A 7 35.53 13.31 36.32
C ARG A 7 34.45 12.63 35.50
N THR A 8 34.85 11.80 34.53
CA THR A 8 33.98 10.75 33.96
C THR A 8 33.53 9.84 35.10
N ARG A 9 32.28 10.00 35.52
CA ARG A 9 31.63 9.02 36.38
C ARG A 9 31.63 7.69 35.64
N SER A 10 32.58 6.82 35.95
CA SER A 10 32.51 5.40 35.60
C SER A 10 31.39 4.80 36.45
N THR A 11 30.19 4.79 35.91
CA THR A 11 29.11 3.97 36.47
C THR A 11 29.44 2.53 36.11
N ASN A 12 30.13 1.86 37.07
CA ASN A 12 30.30 0.39 36.97
C ASN A 12 28.88 -0.22 36.92
N THR A 13 28.47 -0.72 35.78
CA THR A 13 27.23 -1.49 35.67
C THR A 13 27.31 -2.66 36.62
N SER A 14 26.33 -2.81 37.51
CA SER A 14 26.33 -3.90 38.46
C SER A 14 26.34 -5.24 37.73
N PRO A 15 27.14 -6.22 38.16
CA PRO A 15 27.17 -7.56 37.55
C PRO A 15 25.78 -8.18 37.42
N THR A 16 24.88 -7.89 38.34
CA THR A 16 23.48 -8.33 38.32
C THR A 16 22.71 -7.85 37.09
N ARG A 17 22.91 -6.62 36.62
CA ARG A 17 22.24 -6.11 35.39
C ARG A 17 22.73 -6.81 34.14
N LEU A 18 24.00 -7.16 34.04
CA LEU A 18 24.56 -7.92 32.92
C LEU A 18 24.00 -9.35 32.87
N VAL A 19 23.96 -10.01 34.03
CA VAL A 19 23.37 -11.35 34.15
C VAL A 19 21.89 -11.31 33.78
N SER A 20 21.12 -10.36 34.30
CA SER A 20 19.69 -10.20 33.95
C SER A 20 19.49 -9.96 32.45
N SER A 21 20.36 -9.16 31.82
CA SER A 21 20.32 -8.92 30.37
C SER A 21 20.59 -10.19 29.57
N ALA A 22 21.61 -10.97 29.95
CA ALA A 22 21.90 -12.26 29.29
C ALA A 22 20.72 -13.24 29.42
N VAL A 23 20.12 -13.31 30.62
CA VAL A 23 18.93 -14.15 30.83
C VAL A 23 17.75 -13.72 29.95
N VAL A 24 17.48 -12.43 29.84
CA VAL A 24 16.39 -11.91 28.98
C VAL A 24 16.66 -12.21 27.51
N VAL A 25 17.90 -12.07 27.03
CA VAL A 25 18.28 -12.39 25.66
C VAL A 25 18.10 -13.88 25.36
N LEU A 26 18.60 -14.75 26.23
CA LEU A 26 18.47 -16.20 26.04
C LEU A 26 17.02 -16.67 26.16
N LEU A 27 16.28 -16.13 27.13
CA LEU A 27 14.86 -16.45 27.31
C LEU A 27 14.04 -15.97 26.11
N GLY A 28 14.24 -14.72 25.65
CA GLY A 28 13.55 -14.20 24.47
C GLY A 28 13.86 -15.00 23.20
N ALA A 29 15.11 -15.46 23.02
CA ALA A 29 15.48 -16.34 21.91
C ALA A 29 14.80 -17.71 22.01
N LEU A 30 14.75 -18.29 23.22
CA LEU A 30 14.10 -19.59 23.47
C LEU A 30 12.59 -19.52 23.18
N LEU A 31 11.92 -18.48 23.73
CA LEU A 31 10.50 -18.23 23.54
C LEU A 31 10.19 -18.05 22.05
N ALA A 32 10.88 -17.13 21.36
CA ALA A 32 10.71 -16.93 19.94
C ALA A 32 10.91 -18.20 19.11
N SER A 33 11.78 -19.12 19.59
CA SER A 33 12.01 -20.41 18.90
C SER A 33 10.77 -21.31 18.92
N SER A 34 9.94 -21.27 19.97
CA SER A 34 8.68 -22.01 20.04
C SER A 34 7.71 -21.56 18.95
N GLY A 35 7.43 -20.26 18.87
CA GLY A 35 6.53 -19.72 17.86
C GLY A 35 7.04 -19.91 16.44
N VAL A 36 8.36 -19.76 16.20
CA VAL A 36 8.97 -20.04 14.89
C VAL A 36 8.85 -21.52 14.53
N GLN A 37 9.02 -22.43 15.49
CA GLN A 37 8.77 -23.86 15.25
C GLN A 37 7.33 -24.09 14.82
N THR A 38 6.36 -23.52 15.53
CA THR A 38 4.94 -23.61 15.21
C THR A 38 4.66 -23.10 13.78
N TRP A 39 5.23 -21.96 13.39
CA TRP A 39 5.09 -21.44 12.03
C TRP A 39 5.67 -22.37 10.96
N LEU A 40 6.88 -22.90 11.19
CA LEU A 40 7.57 -23.76 10.22
C LEU A 40 6.98 -25.16 10.14
N SER A 41 6.41 -25.68 11.21
CA SER A 41 5.82 -27.03 11.26
C SER A 41 4.54 -27.15 10.44
N SER A 42 3.83 -26.03 10.20
CA SER A 42 2.63 -25.98 9.36
C SER A 42 2.94 -25.28 8.03
N ARG A 43 2.67 -25.97 6.91
CA ARG A 43 2.82 -25.39 5.57
C ARG A 43 1.98 -24.14 5.38
N SER A 44 0.74 -24.15 5.85
CA SER A 44 -0.18 -23.02 5.74
C SER A 44 0.34 -21.75 6.46
N LEU A 45 0.97 -21.93 7.62
CA LEU A 45 1.60 -20.81 8.36
C LEU A 45 2.92 -20.37 7.71
N ALA A 46 3.76 -21.32 7.34
CA ALA A 46 5.08 -21.06 6.76
C ALA A 46 5.02 -20.33 5.42
N THR A 47 4.00 -20.62 4.60
CA THR A 47 3.82 -19.96 3.28
C THR A 47 3.47 -18.48 3.37
N ASN A 48 3.18 -17.95 4.56
CA ASN A 48 3.15 -16.51 4.80
C ASN A 48 4.55 -15.84 4.72
N PHE A 49 5.64 -16.60 4.88
CA PHE A 49 7.01 -16.08 4.92
C PHE A 49 7.88 -16.55 3.77
N VAL A 50 7.72 -17.80 3.37
CA VAL A 50 8.56 -18.46 2.37
C VAL A 50 7.71 -19.22 1.36
N SER A 51 8.23 -19.42 0.16
CA SER A 51 7.53 -20.22 -0.85
C SER A 51 7.40 -21.70 -0.42
N PRO A 52 6.41 -22.44 -0.98
CA PRO A 52 6.27 -23.86 -0.71
C PRO A 52 7.51 -24.67 -1.04
N THR A 53 8.31 -24.26 -2.02
CA THR A 53 9.57 -24.91 -2.39
C THR A 53 10.66 -24.66 -1.36
N ALA A 54 10.80 -23.40 -0.88
CA ALA A 54 11.74 -23.06 0.19
C ALA A 54 11.36 -23.76 1.51
N TRP A 55 10.06 -23.80 1.82
CA TRP A 55 9.58 -24.52 3.00
C TRP A 55 9.99 -25.99 3.00
N ARG A 56 9.83 -26.71 1.86
CA ARG A 56 10.24 -28.12 1.75
C ARG A 56 11.75 -28.36 1.98
N GLN A 57 12.57 -27.35 1.76
CA GLN A 57 14.01 -27.43 2.04
C GLN A 57 14.32 -27.23 3.54
N LEU A 58 13.46 -26.53 4.27
CA LEU A 58 13.64 -26.20 5.68
C LEU A 58 13.11 -27.29 6.62
N VAL A 59 12.17 -28.13 6.15
CA VAL A 59 11.51 -29.12 6.98
C VAL A 59 11.85 -30.54 6.54
N ARG A 60 11.84 -31.48 7.50
CA ARG A 60 11.87 -32.93 7.21
C ARG A 60 10.44 -33.39 6.97
N LEU A 61 10.17 -33.92 5.81
CA LEU A 61 8.89 -34.51 5.51
C LEU A 61 8.87 -35.99 5.98
N PRO A 62 7.73 -36.50 6.48
CA PRO A 62 7.56 -37.90 6.81
C PRO A 62 7.91 -38.81 5.62
N VAL A 63 8.49 -39.98 5.87
CA VAL A 63 8.82 -40.95 4.82
C VAL A 63 7.52 -41.41 4.14
N GLY A 64 7.47 -41.28 2.80
CA GLY A 64 6.26 -41.61 2.03
C GLY A 64 5.20 -40.50 1.97
N ALA A 65 5.53 -39.28 2.41
CA ALA A 65 4.61 -38.15 2.38
C ALA A 65 4.17 -37.80 0.94
N MET A 66 2.85 -37.63 0.77
CA MET A 66 2.30 -37.16 -0.50
C MET A 66 2.71 -35.69 -0.80
N PRO A 67 2.66 -35.22 -2.06
CA PRO A 67 3.07 -33.85 -2.44
C PRO A 67 2.34 -32.74 -1.68
N ASN A 68 1.19 -33.03 -1.08
CA ASN A 68 0.30 -32.05 -0.40
C ASN A 68 0.31 -32.16 1.13
N VAL A 69 1.39 -32.69 1.74
CA VAL A 69 1.49 -32.73 3.21
C VAL A 69 1.56 -31.32 3.78
N ASP A 70 0.69 -31.04 4.76
CA ASP A 70 0.58 -29.75 5.43
C ASP A 70 1.43 -29.65 6.70
N GLN A 71 2.00 -30.75 7.17
CA GLN A 71 2.84 -30.78 8.38
C GLN A 71 4.25 -31.28 8.06
N GLY A 72 5.24 -30.60 8.59
CA GLY A 72 6.64 -30.97 8.49
C GLY A 72 7.32 -30.97 9.86
N GLU A 73 8.27 -31.86 10.07
CA GLU A 73 9.05 -31.90 11.29
C GLU A 73 10.19 -30.91 11.23
N VAL A 74 10.28 -30.05 12.24
CA VAL A 74 11.38 -29.10 12.41
C VAL A 74 12.01 -29.35 13.78
N SER A 75 13.32 -29.56 13.81
CA SER A 75 14.04 -29.74 15.06
C SER A 75 14.05 -28.47 15.90
N PHE A 76 13.38 -28.49 17.05
CA PHE A 76 13.38 -27.38 18.00
C PHE A 76 14.81 -26.97 18.40
N GLY A 77 15.68 -27.96 18.69
CA GLY A 77 17.08 -27.71 19.03
C GLY A 77 17.83 -26.93 17.94
N SER A 78 17.58 -27.24 16.66
CA SER A 78 18.19 -26.49 15.54
C SER A 78 17.72 -25.06 15.49
N ILE A 79 16.43 -24.80 15.69
CA ILE A 79 15.89 -23.43 15.73
C ILE A 79 16.48 -22.66 16.90
N VAL A 80 16.52 -23.25 18.11
CA VAL A 80 17.11 -22.64 19.32
C VAL A 80 18.59 -22.30 19.10
N LEU A 81 19.35 -23.18 18.47
CA LEU A 81 20.76 -22.92 18.18
C LEU A 81 20.93 -21.75 17.20
N VAL A 82 20.16 -21.72 16.12
CA VAL A 82 20.23 -20.63 15.12
C VAL A 82 19.76 -19.30 15.71
N LEU A 83 18.59 -19.26 16.31
CA LEU A 83 18.03 -18.03 16.89
C LEU A 83 18.84 -17.57 18.10
N GLY A 84 19.34 -18.49 18.92
CA GLY A 84 20.24 -18.19 20.03
C GLY A 84 21.56 -17.58 19.55
N ALA A 85 22.19 -18.17 18.55
CA ALA A 85 23.42 -17.62 17.95
C ALA A 85 23.19 -16.23 17.33
N VAL A 86 22.12 -16.07 16.54
CA VAL A 86 21.75 -14.78 15.96
C VAL A 86 21.47 -13.75 17.05
N SER A 87 20.75 -14.14 18.12
CA SER A 87 20.46 -13.26 19.25
C SER A 87 21.72 -12.81 19.99
N ILE A 88 22.67 -13.72 20.24
CA ILE A 88 23.94 -13.38 20.90
C ILE A 88 24.76 -12.42 20.00
N VAL A 89 24.90 -12.74 18.72
CA VAL A 89 25.66 -11.90 17.78
C VAL A 89 25.06 -10.50 17.68
N THR A 90 23.74 -10.41 17.50
CA THR A 90 23.04 -9.10 17.37
C THR A 90 23.02 -8.33 18.69
N TRP A 91 22.99 -9.01 19.84
CA TRP A 91 23.13 -8.39 21.17
C TRP A 91 24.50 -7.75 21.32
N LEU A 92 25.58 -8.49 21.06
CA LEU A 92 26.96 -8.01 21.17
C LEU A 92 27.25 -6.88 20.17
N ALA A 93 26.88 -7.07 18.89
CA ALA A 93 27.09 -6.09 17.83
C ALA A 93 26.27 -4.81 18.05
N GLY A 94 25.00 -4.94 18.45
CA GLY A 94 24.12 -3.82 18.77
C GLY A 94 24.65 -3.00 19.94
N ALA A 95 25.10 -3.68 21.02
CA ALA A 95 25.70 -3.01 22.17
C ALA A 95 26.99 -2.24 21.79
N TYR A 96 27.85 -2.85 20.96
CA TYR A 96 29.03 -2.19 20.43
C TYR A 96 28.70 -0.94 19.63
N TRP A 97 27.71 -1.04 18.75
CA TRP A 97 27.27 0.08 17.93
C TRP A 97 26.65 1.21 18.77
N ILE A 98 25.83 0.89 19.79
CA ILE A 98 25.25 1.86 20.72
C ILE A 98 26.38 2.55 21.52
N ALA A 99 27.29 1.78 22.08
CA ALA A 99 28.41 2.30 22.87
C ALA A 99 29.26 3.31 22.06
N ARG A 100 29.61 2.93 20.82
CA ARG A 100 30.37 3.77 19.91
C ARG A 100 29.65 5.05 19.51
N ARG A 101 28.35 4.98 19.27
CA ARG A 101 27.52 6.16 18.86
C ARG A 101 27.23 7.09 20.02
N ARG A 102 26.99 6.52 21.21
CA ARG A 102 26.59 7.27 22.41
C ARG A 102 27.78 7.75 23.24
N GLY A 103 28.94 7.18 23.07
CA GLY A 103 30.12 7.41 23.94
C GLY A 103 29.92 6.83 25.34
N SER A 104 29.06 5.82 25.50
CA SER A 104 28.80 5.11 26.77
C SER A 104 29.71 3.90 26.92
N SER A 105 29.77 3.35 28.14
CA SER A 105 30.51 2.11 28.34
C SER A 105 29.84 0.95 27.60
N TYR A 106 30.65 0.01 27.10
CA TYR A 106 30.15 -1.17 26.42
C TYR A 106 29.24 -2.02 27.32
N SER A 107 29.64 -2.19 28.60
CA SER A 107 28.88 -2.96 29.59
C SER A 107 27.50 -2.35 29.88
N GLU A 108 27.40 -1.02 29.96
CA GLU A 108 26.12 -0.32 30.13
C GLU A 108 25.22 -0.49 28.90
N SER A 109 25.79 -0.35 27.70
CA SER A 109 25.06 -0.53 26.45
C SER A 109 24.59 -1.98 26.30
N LEU A 110 25.43 -2.95 26.67
CA LEU A 110 25.11 -4.37 26.63
C LEU A 110 23.94 -4.71 27.56
N ALA A 111 24.00 -4.19 28.82
CA ALA A 111 22.94 -4.43 29.79
C ALA A 111 21.61 -3.79 29.35
N THR A 112 21.64 -2.53 28.94
CA THR A 112 20.42 -1.79 28.57
C THR A 112 19.80 -2.38 27.30
N TRP A 113 20.60 -2.64 26.26
CA TRP A 113 20.14 -3.20 24.99
C TRP A 113 19.52 -4.59 25.15
N GLY A 114 20.15 -5.48 25.94
CA GLY A 114 19.60 -6.81 26.17
C GLY A 114 18.28 -6.80 26.96
N LEU A 115 18.15 -5.93 27.96
CA LEU A 115 16.93 -5.84 28.78
C LEU A 115 15.73 -5.30 28.01
N VAL A 116 15.93 -4.31 27.14
CA VAL A 116 14.82 -3.62 26.45
C VAL A 116 14.57 -4.19 25.05
N GLY A 117 15.61 -4.55 24.30
CA GLY A 117 15.50 -4.98 22.91
C GLY A 117 14.81 -6.34 22.77
N TRP A 118 15.11 -7.29 23.62
CA TRP A 118 14.59 -8.67 23.49
C TRP A 118 13.16 -8.84 23.99
N GLY A 119 12.61 -7.88 24.74
CA GLY A 119 11.20 -7.90 25.12
C GLY A 119 10.22 -7.92 23.92
N TRP A 120 10.65 -7.41 22.77
CA TRP A 120 9.80 -7.39 21.57
C TRP A 120 9.57 -8.80 20.99
N TRP A 121 10.49 -9.73 21.20
CA TRP A 121 10.35 -11.10 20.71
C TRP A 121 9.22 -11.86 21.42
N CYS A 122 8.82 -11.43 22.61
CA CYS A 122 7.66 -11.99 23.31
C CYS A 122 6.33 -11.81 22.52
N LEU A 123 6.27 -10.94 21.51
CA LEU A 123 5.08 -10.82 20.66
C LEU A 123 4.83 -12.10 19.84
N ILE A 124 5.87 -12.88 19.52
CA ILE A 124 5.72 -14.17 18.85
C ILE A 124 5.02 -15.18 19.78
N ASP A 125 5.41 -15.18 21.06
CA ASP A 125 4.77 -16.03 22.06
C ASP A 125 3.32 -15.60 22.34
N VAL A 126 3.07 -14.30 22.40
CA VAL A 126 1.70 -13.76 22.54
C VAL A 126 0.84 -14.25 21.37
N TRP A 127 1.39 -14.25 20.14
CA TRP A 127 0.70 -14.83 18.99
C TRP A 127 0.43 -16.32 19.20
N GLU A 128 1.45 -17.12 19.57
CA GLU A 128 1.35 -18.57 19.71
C GLU A 128 0.33 -18.96 20.78
N TRP A 129 0.44 -18.40 22.00
CA TRP A 129 -0.47 -18.67 23.10
C TRP A 129 -1.91 -18.21 22.79
N THR A 130 -2.07 -17.09 22.09
CA THR A 130 -3.39 -16.61 21.68
C THR A 130 -4.00 -17.56 20.63
N TRP A 131 -3.18 -18.04 19.69
CA TRP A 131 -3.63 -19.00 18.67
C TRP A 131 -4.04 -20.35 19.28
N ILE A 132 -3.22 -20.89 20.17
CA ILE A 132 -3.54 -22.12 20.92
C ILE A 132 -4.81 -21.93 21.76
N GLY A 133 -4.89 -20.84 22.51
CA GLY A 133 -6.06 -20.49 23.32
C GLY A 133 -7.35 -20.34 22.50
N ALA A 134 -7.26 -19.67 21.34
CA ALA A 134 -8.39 -19.54 20.43
C ALA A 134 -8.85 -20.90 19.89
N GLY A 135 -7.92 -21.81 19.57
CA GLY A 135 -8.22 -23.19 19.18
C GLY A 135 -8.92 -23.97 20.27
N LEU A 136 -8.41 -23.91 21.50
CA LEU A 136 -9.00 -24.60 22.66
C LEU A 136 -10.40 -24.09 23.03
N LEU A 137 -10.66 -22.79 22.86
CA LEU A 137 -11.95 -22.15 23.13
C LEU A 137 -12.94 -22.25 21.96
N GLY A 138 -12.54 -22.86 20.82
CA GLY A 138 -13.36 -22.93 19.62
C GLY A 138 -13.62 -21.58 18.94
N ALA A 139 -12.79 -20.56 19.20
CA ALA A 139 -12.90 -19.23 18.61
C ALA A 139 -12.35 -19.23 17.17
N THR A 140 -13.08 -19.83 16.24
CA THR A 140 -12.66 -20.08 14.85
C THR A 140 -12.25 -18.81 14.09
N SER A 141 -12.98 -17.69 14.28
CA SER A 141 -12.66 -16.42 13.62
C SER A 141 -11.33 -15.85 14.09
N LEU A 142 -11.03 -15.90 15.39
CA LEU A 142 -9.76 -15.43 15.94
C LEU A 142 -8.60 -16.34 15.51
N SER A 143 -8.78 -17.66 15.61
CA SER A 143 -7.79 -18.63 15.14
C SER A 143 -7.49 -18.46 13.66
N GLY A 144 -8.51 -18.25 12.82
CA GLY A 144 -8.36 -17.97 11.39
C GLY A 144 -7.59 -16.66 11.13
N LEU A 145 -7.90 -15.58 11.85
CA LEU A 145 -7.17 -14.30 11.74
C LEU A 145 -5.70 -14.46 12.09
N LEU A 146 -5.39 -15.17 13.17
CA LEU A 146 -4.02 -15.40 13.60
C LEU A 146 -3.24 -16.26 12.59
N ALA A 147 -3.90 -17.25 11.97
CA ALA A 147 -3.30 -18.12 10.97
C ALA A 147 -2.88 -17.38 9.67
N VAL A 148 -3.57 -16.30 9.30
CA VAL A 148 -3.28 -15.50 8.10
C VAL A 148 -2.48 -14.22 8.38
N SER A 149 -2.10 -13.96 9.62
CA SER A 149 -1.41 -12.73 10.02
C SER A 149 -0.06 -12.89 10.74
N PRO A 150 0.62 -14.05 10.72
CA PRO A 150 1.86 -14.24 11.47
C PRO A 150 2.96 -13.27 11.02
N GLN A 151 2.99 -12.89 9.73
CA GLN A 151 3.93 -11.91 9.21
C GLN A 151 3.77 -10.51 9.83
N LEU A 152 2.57 -10.10 10.23
CA LEU A 152 2.35 -8.82 10.92
C LEU A 152 2.92 -8.84 12.34
N TRP A 153 2.86 -9.97 13.03
CA TRP A 153 3.44 -10.14 14.35
C TRP A 153 4.96 -10.10 14.29
N LEU A 154 5.56 -10.81 13.33
CA LEU A 154 7.01 -10.76 13.12
C LEU A 154 7.47 -9.36 12.71
N ALA A 155 6.72 -8.68 11.83
CA ALA A 155 7.01 -7.30 11.46
C ALA A 155 6.96 -6.36 12.67
N GLY A 156 5.98 -6.54 13.57
CA GLY A 156 5.88 -5.79 14.83
C GLY A 156 7.08 -6.03 15.74
N CYS A 157 7.53 -7.30 15.90
CA CYS A 157 8.74 -7.63 16.66
C CYS A 157 9.97 -6.92 16.10
N LEU A 158 10.19 -7.02 14.79
CA LEU A 158 11.33 -6.41 14.11
C LEU A 158 11.28 -4.88 14.19
N ALA A 159 10.11 -4.28 13.96
CA ALA A 159 9.94 -2.83 14.03
C ALA A 159 10.22 -2.29 15.45
N GLY A 160 9.68 -2.93 16.48
CA GLY A 160 9.95 -2.57 17.88
C GLY A 160 11.41 -2.73 18.27
N TRP A 161 12.01 -3.86 17.87
CA TRP A 161 13.41 -4.16 18.11
C TRP A 161 14.35 -3.14 17.44
N LEU A 162 14.13 -2.83 16.14
CA LEU A 162 14.88 -1.82 15.41
C LEU A 162 14.66 -0.42 15.98
N THR A 163 13.43 -0.04 16.30
CA THR A 163 13.11 1.25 16.92
C THR A 163 13.90 1.43 18.23
N THR A 164 13.96 0.40 19.05
CA THR A 164 14.70 0.42 20.33
C THR A 164 16.20 0.59 20.08
N LEU A 165 16.77 -0.19 19.17
CA LEU A 165 18.19 -0.13 18.78
C LEU A 165 18.58 1.28 18.32
N LEU A 166 17.82 1.84 17.38
CA LEU A 166 18.09 3.15 16.81
C LEU A 166 17.93 4.27 17.84
N THR A 167 16.93 4.16 18.71
CA THR A 167 16.68 5.14 19.78
C THR A 167 17.80 5.13 20.81
N LEU A 168 18.23 3.95 21.23
CA LEU A 168 19.36 3.82 22.16
C LEU A 168 20.65 4.37 21.56
N ALA A 169 20.93 4.10 20.29
CA ALA A 169 22.13 4.60 19.63
C ALA A 169 22.17 6.14 19.49
N ARG A 170 21.00 6.81 19.46
CA ARG A 170 20.89 8.27 19.27
C ARG A 170 20.91 9.08 20.59
N SER A 171 20.53 8.50 21.69
CA SER A 171 20.26 9.23 22.96
C SER A 171 21.47 9.99 23.57
N GLY A 172 22.70 9.77 23.08
CA GLY A 172 23.89 10.55 23.50
C GLY A 172 24.01 11.95 22.87
N SER A 173 23.28 12.24 21.79
CA SER A 173 23.40 13.49 21.00
C SER A 173 22.32 14.54 21.34
N SER A 174 21.39 14.25 22.26
CA SER A 174 20.21 15.10 22.51
C SER A 174 20.58 16.52 22.94
N ARG A 175 21.57 16.70 23.81
CA ARG A 175 22.00 18.05 24.26
C ARG A 175 22.60 18.90 23.16
N ALA A 176 23.38 18.30 22.26
CA ALA A 176 23.96 19.01 21.12
C ALA A 176 22.89 19.37 20.06
N VAL A 177 21.88 18.52 19.88
CA VAL A 177 20.74 18.78 19.01
C VAL A 177 19.84 19.88 19.57
N LEU A 178 19.57 19.88 20.87
CA LEU A 178 18.78 20.93 21.55
C LEU A 178 19.47 22.30 21.49
N ALA A 179 20.80 22.34 21.65
CA ALA A 179 21.59 23.57 21.54
C ALA A 179 21.61 24.11 20.08
N LYS A 180 21.60 23.23 19.09
CA LYS A 180 21.56 23.61 17.66
C LYS A 180 20.17 24.05 17.21
N ASP A 181 19.10 23.44 17.75
CA ASP A 181 17.70 23.78 17.44
C ASP A 181 17.36 25.22 17.87
N SER A 182 17.91 25.68 19.02
CA SER A 182 17.71 27.04 19.52
C SER A 182 18.43 28.14 18.71
N SER A 183 19.35 27.78 17.81
CA SER A 183 20.17 28.71 17.03
C SER A 183 19.79 28.79 15.54
N LEU A 184 18.77 28.04 15.09
CA LEU A 184 18.37 28.03 13.68
C LEU A 184 17.42 29.19 13.37
N ASP A 185 17.75 29.92 12.31
CA ASP A 185 16.93 30.98 11.75
C ASP A 185 15.65 30.40 11.14
N GLU A 186 14.47 30.99 11.41
CA GLU A 186 13.16 30.54 10.93
C GLU A 186 13.11 30.40 9.40
N SER A 187 13.95 31.15 8.68
CA SER A 187 14.04 31.08 7.21
C SER A 187 14.62 29.74 6.68
N GLN A 188 15.47 29.07 7.45
CA GLN A 188 16.05 27.77 7.06
C GLN A 188 15.08 26.61 7.32
N ALA A 189 14.20 26.76 8.28
CA ALA A 189 13.18 25.77 8.62
C ALA A 189 12.08 25.62 7.55
N ALA A 190 11.97 26.56 6.59
CA ALA A 190 10.92 26.55 5.56
C ALA A 190 11.20 25.64 4.34
N ARG A 191 12.43 25.14 4.18
CA ARG A 191 12.84 24.37 3.00
C ARG A 191 12.55 22.88 3.16
N THR A 192 11.99 22.28 2.11
CA THR A 192 11.79 20.83 2.02
C THR A 192 13.15 20.12 2.04
N PRO A 193 13.34 19.07 2.91
CA PRO A 193 14.62 18.37 3.04
C PRO A 193 15.07 17.73 1.72
N ARG A 194 16.36 17.83 1.40
CA ARG A 194 16.93 17.20 0.18
C ARG A 194 16.77 15.69 0.18
N TRP A 195 16.74 15.06 1.35
CA TRP A 195 16.54 13.63 1.50
C TRP A 195 15.15 13.17 1.03
N LEU A 196 14.14 14.04 1.10
CA LEU A 196 12.81 13.70 0.57
C LEU A 196 12.83 13.61 -0.95
N TRP A 197 13.50 14.56 -1.62
CA TRP A 197 13.68 14.51 -3.07
C TRP A 197 14.45 13.25 -3.51
N LEU A 198 15.51 12.89 -2.77
CA LEU A 198 16.27 11.67 -3.04
C LEU A 198 15.38 10.42 -2.88
N ALA A 199 14.60 10.33 -1.80
CA ALA A 199 13.71 9.20 -1.56
C ALA A 199 12.64 9.06 -2.66
N CYS A 200 12.02 10.17 -3.08
CA CYS A 200 11.10 10.19 -4.21
C CYS A 200 11.80 9.76 -5.52
N GLY A 201 13.01 10.28 -5.80
CA GLY A 201 13.78 9.88 -6.98
C GLY A 201 14.09 8.37 -7.00
N VAL A 202 14.48 7.81 -5.87
CA VAL A 202 14.72 6.36 -5.74
C VAL A 202 13.44 5.58 -6.00
N TYR A 203 12.31 6.00 -5.43
CA TYR A 203 11.01 5.36 -5.67
C TYR A 203 10.66 5.37 -7.16
N ILE A 204 10.71 6.55 -7.80
CA ILE A 204 10.40 6.71 -9.23
C ILE A 204 11.28 5.79 -10.08
N VAL A 205 12.59 5.80 -9.87
CA VAL A 205 13.52 4.97 -10.66
C VAL A 205 13.23 3.48 -10.48
N VAL A 206 13.01 3.03 -9.25
CA VAL A 206 12.77 1.62 -8.96
C VAL A 206 11.46 1.17 -9.61
N PHE A 207 10.33 1.80 -9.30
CA PHE A 207 9.04 1.35 -9.77
C PHE A 207 8.86 1.52 -11.28
N THR A 208 9.27 2.64 -11.85
CA THR A 208 9.28 2.82 -13.32
C THR A 208 10.09 1.72 -14.02
N THR A 209 11.27 1.36 -13.47
CA THR A 209 12.09 0.28 -14.04
C THR A 209 11.38 -1.07 -13.98
N LEU A 210 10.73 -1.38 -12.85
CA LEU A 210 9.98 -2.63 -12.70
C LEU A 210 8.80 -2.68 -13.68
N ASN A 211 8.03 -1.59 -13.80
CA ASN A 211 6.90 -1.48 -14.72
C ASN A 211 7.33 -1.65 -16.16
N TRP A 212 8.40 -0.98 -16.57
CA TRP A 212 8.95 -1.14 -17.91
C TRP A 212 9.39 -2.59 -18.20
N ARG A 213 9.96 -3.28 -17.21
CA ARG A 213 10.31 -4.70 -17.35
C ARG A 213 9.09 -5.59 -17.53
N LEU A 214 8.01 -5.35 -16.78
CA LEU A 214 6.75 -6.06 -16.98
C LEU A 214 6.20 -5.84 -18.40
N TYR A 215 6.23 -4.62 -18.88
CA TYR A 215 5.84 -4.29 -20.26
C TYR A 215 6.69 -5.06 -21.27
N PHE A 216 8.02 -5.01 -21.20
CA PHE A 216 8.90 -5.70 -22.14
C PHE A 216 8.77 -7.22 -22.08
N ASN A 217 8.44 -7.79 -20.94
CA ASN A 217 8.24 -9.23 -20.75
C ASN A 217 6.84 -9.72 -21.14
N LEU A 218 5.97 -8.86 -21.67
CA LEU A 218 4.57 -9.15 -22.02
C LEU A 218 3.75 -9.66 -20.81
N LEU A 219 4.00 -9.12 -19.62
CA LEU A 219 3.31 -9.52 -18.39
C LEU A 219 2.18 -8.59 -18.01
N MET A 220 2.01 -7.47 -18.70
CA MET A 220 0.94 -6.50 -18.46
C MET A 220 -0.29 -6.85 -19.28
N PRO A 221 -1.47 -6.96 -18.65
CA PRO A 221 -2.73 -7.15 -19.36
C PRO A 221 -3.16 -5.86 -20.08
N HIS A 222 -3.92 -5.97 -21.13
CA HIS A 222 -4.57 -4.83 -21.77
C HIS A 222 -5.66 -4.24 -20.86
N GLY A 223 -6.52 -5.11 -20.34
CA GLY A 223 -7.63 -4.71 -19.49
C GLY A 223 -7.19 -4.00 -18.22
N ASP A 224 -7.83 -2.85 -17.95
CA ASP A 224 -7.61 -2.03 -16.74
C ASP A 224 -6.18 -1.46 -16.59
N SER A 225 -5.36 -1.48 -17.65
CA SER A 225 -4.01 -0.91 -17.65
C SER A 225 -3.74 -0.22 -18.99
N VAL A 226 -3.37 -0.96 -20.05
CA VAL A 226 -2.98 -0.36 -21.33
C VAL A 226 -4.15 0.26 -22.10
N MET A 227 -5.39 -0.10 -21.79
CA MET A 227 -6.58 0.57 -22.35
C MET A 227 -6.54 2.11 -22.23
N TYR A 228 -5.90 2.64 -21.18
CA TYR A 228 -5.77 4.09 -21.00
C TYR A 228 -4.80 4.72 -22.00
N GLU A 229 -3.79 3.99 -22.46
CA GLU A 229 -2.94 4.43 -23.57
C GLU A 229 -3.74 4.48 -24.88
N GLU A 230 -4.58 3.49 -25.12
CA GLU A 230 -5.45 3.46 -26.31
C GLU A 230 -6.38 4.68 -26.36
N HIS A 231 -6.93 5.12 -25.23
CA HIS A 231 -7.68 6.38 -25.14
C HIS A 231 -6.87 7.58 -25.63
N LEU A 232 -5.64 7.74 -25.14
CA LEU A 232 -4.79 8.88 -25.50
C LEU A 232 -4.38 8.83 -26.99
N TRP A 233 -4.00 7.65 -27.46
CA TRP A 233 -3.66 7.42 -28.87
C TRP A 233 -4.81 7.74 -29.80
N ASN A 234 -5.99 7.23 -29.50
CA ASN A 234 -7.18 7.43 -30.31
C ASN A 234 -7.62 8.90 -30.34
N VAL A 235 -7.54 9.62 -29.22
CA VAL A 235 -7.83 11.07 -29.16
C VAL A 235 -6.85 11.84 -30.04
N LEU A 236 -5.55 11.57 -29.99
CA LEU A 236 -4.54 12.26 -30.80
C LEU A 236 -4.73 12.02 -32.31
N HIS A 237 -5.28 10.87 -32.68
CA HIS A 237 -5.47 10.49 -34.10
C HIS A 237 -6.92 10.69 -34.60
N GLY A 238 -7.75 11.43 -33.85
CA GLY A 238 -9.12 11.74 -34.27
C GLY A 238 -10.07 10.54 -34.25
N LYS A 239 -9.70 9.42 -33.62
CA LYS A 239 -10.50 8.20 -33.52
C LYS A 239 -11.50 8.22 -32.37
N GLY A 240 -11.57 9.32 -31.63
CA GLY A 240 -12.43 9.51 -30.48
C GLY A 240 -11.85 8.96 -29.18
N PHE A 241 -12.56 9.18 -28.09
CA PHE A 241 -12.17 8.72 -26.76
C PHE A 241 -12.75 7.34 -26.49
N ARG A 242 -12.02 6.32 -26.88
CA ARG A 242 -12.46 4.91 -26.75
C ARG A 242 -11.29 3.94 -26.75
N SER A 243 -11.45 2.81 -26.09
CA SER A 243 -10.68 1.61 -26.27
C SER A 243 -11.55 0.47 -26.81
N TYR A 244 -10.94 -0.65 -27.14
CA TYR A 244 -11.68 -1.84 -27.50
C TYR A 244 -12.55 -2.35 -26.31
N LEU A 245 -12.02 -2.30 -25.10
CA LEU A 245 -12.70 -2.83 -23.90
C LEU A 245 -13.94 -2.03 -23.51
N ASP A 246 -13.87 -0.70 -23.61
CA ASP A 246 -15.00 0.18 -23.29
C ASP A 246 -15.96 0.34 -24.48
N GLN A 247 -15.62 -0.21 -25.64
CA GLN A 247 -16.42 -0.17 -26.86
C GLN A 247 -16.89 1.25 -27.23
N GLY A 248 -16.14 2.26 -26.83
CA GLY A 248 -16.52 3.65 -26.97
C GLY A 248 -17.42 4.18 -25.84
N LEU A 249 -17.64 3.39 -24.79
CA LEU A 249 -18.47 3.74 -23.63
C LEU A 249 -17.65 4.29 -22.49
N PHE A 250 -16.72 5.18 -22.75
CA PHE A 250 -15.76 5.73 -21.80
C PHE A 250 -16.35 6.08 -20.42
N PHE A 251 -17.50 6.78 -20.38
CA PHE A 251 -18.20 7.08 -19.13
C PHE A 251 -19.24 6.01 -18.75
N GLY A 252 -19.34 4.94 -19.50
CA GLY A 252 -20.25 3.86 -19.19
C GLY A 252 -19.78 2.96 -18.06
N GLU A 253 -18.48 2.88 -17.81
CA GLU A 253 -17.94 2.07 -16.71
C GLU A 253 -17.57 2.93 -15.50
N HIS A 254 -16.82 4.00 -15.72
CA HIS A 254 -16.39 4.95 -14.69
C HIS A 254 -16.36 6.37 -15.27
N ILE A 255 -16.61 7.38 -14.44
CA ILE A 255 -16.33 8.77 -14.78
C ILE A 255 -14.87 9.06 -14.42
N GLN A 256 -13.97 8.70 -15.35
CA GLN A 256 -12.53 8.70 -15.14
C GLN A 256 -11.81 9.28 -16.36
N PHE A 257 -11.21 10.45 -16.22
CA PHE A 257 -10.54 11.14 -17.34
C PHE A 257 -9.29 11.94 -16.94
N VAL A 258 -8.78 11.75 -15.72
CA VAL A 258 -7.54 12.40 -15.24
C VAL A 258 -6.35 12.14 -16.16
N HIS A 259 -6.27 10.96 -16.77
CA HIS A 259 -5.19 10.59 -17.69
C HIS A 259 -5.16 11.45 -18.96
N LEU A 260 -6.27 12.11 -19.35
CA LEU A 260 -6.27 13.09 -20.44
C LEU A 260 -5.36 14.28 -20.16
N PHE A 261 -5.11 14.62 -18.91
CA PHE A 261 -4.16 15.69 -18.58
C PHE A 261 -2.72 15.31 -18.96
N LEU A 262 -2.43 14.04 -19.21
CA LEU A 262 -1.15 13.58 -19.73
C LEU A 262 -1.02 13.74 -21.27
N LEU A 263 -2.09 14.09 -21.97
CA LEU A 263 -2.11 14.17 -23.42
C LEU A 263 -0.98 15.06 -24.02
N PRO A 264 -0.65 16.24 -23.44
CA PRO A 264 0.46 17.04 -23.96
C PRO A 264 1.84 16.35 -23.83
N LEU A 265 2.06 15.61 -22.73
CA LEU A 265 3.28 14.83 -22.53
C LEU A 265 3.30 13.63 -23.47
N TYR A 266 2.16 12.95 -23.60
CA TYR A 266 1.99 11.79 -24.46
C TYR A 266 2.17 12.15 -25.95
N ALA A 267 1.76 13.34 -26.36
CA ALA A 267 2.02 13.81 -27.74
C ALA A 267 3.53 13.98 -28.03
N CYS A 268 4.35 14.28 -27.01
CA CYS A 268 5.81 14.35 -27.15
C CYS A 268 6.47 12.98 -27.13
N TRP A 269 5.92 12.03 -26.37
CA TRP A 269 6.43 10.66 -26.28
C TRP A 269 5.25 9.67 -26.18
N PRO A 270 4.65 9.31 -27.34
CA PRO A 270 3.52 8.39 -27.40
C PRO A 270 3.97 6.96 -27.08
N SER A 271 3.88 6.60 -25.82
CA SER A 271 4.29 5.29 -25.31
C SER A 271 3.66 5.02 -23.95
N HIS A 272 3.24 3.78 -23.74
CA HIS A 272 2.80 3.31 -22.43
C HIS A 272 3.87 3.51 -21.34
N LEU A 273 5.14 3.41 -21.71
CA LEU A 273 6.27 3.64 -20.80
C LEU A 273 6.26 5.05 -20.16
N LEU A 274 5.75 6.05 -20.87
CA LEU A 274 5.55 7.39 -20.32
C LEU A 274 4.47 7.39 -19.24
N LEU A 275 3.39 6.68 -19.45
CA LEU A 275 2.28 6.60 -18.50
C LEU A 275 2.75 5.98 -17.18
N GLU A 276 3.53 4.91 -17.24
CA GLU A 276 4.14 4.27 -16.08
C GLU A 276 5.09 5.23 -15.31
N LEU A 277 5.90 5.98 -16.03
CA LEU A 277 6.76 7.00 -15.42
C LEU A 277 5.93 8.09 -14.73
N CYS A 278 4.84 8.53 -15.35
CA CYS A 278 3.95 9.54 -14.79
C CYS A 278 3.25 9.04 -13.53
N GLU A 279 2.81 7.79 -13.50
CA GLU A 279 2.16 7.18 -12.35
C GLU A 279 3.11 7.03 -11.16
N SER A 280 4.26 6.38 -11.35
CA SER A 280 5.27 6.24 -10.29
C SER A 280 5.72 7.62 -9.77
N THR A 281 5.80 8.63 -10.66
CA THR A 281 6.11 10.02 -10.27
C THR A 281 4.98 10.62 -9.44
N ALA A 282 3.73 10.48 -9.85
CA ALA A 282 2.57 11.00 -9.13
C ALA A 282 2.48 10.41 -7.73
N LEU A 283 2.59 9.08 -7.60
CA LEU A 283 2.60 8.39 -6.32
C LEU A 283 3.73 8.89 -5.41
N ALA A 284 4.96 8.99 -5.93
CA ALA A 284 6.09 9.50 -5.15
C ALA A 284 5.89 10.93 -4.66
N LEU A 285 5.31 11.80 -5.50
CA LEU A 285 5.06 13.21 -5.15
C LEU A 285 4.04 13.37 -4.01
N GLY A 286 3.20 12.38 -3.74
CA GLY A 286 2.32 12.34 -2.56
C GLY A 286 3.06 12.43 -1.22
N ALA A 287 4.36 12.10 -1.19
CA ALA A 287 5.19 12.27 0.00
C ALA A 287 5.36 13.73 0.45
N PHE A 288 5.29 14.69 -0.48
CA PHE A 288 5.44 16.12 -0.14
C PHE A 288 4.28 16.66 0.70
N PRO A 289 3.00 16.53 0.30
CA PRO A 289 1.90 16.97 1.15
C PRO A 289 1.86 16.21 2.48
N VAL A 290 2.24 14.94 2.54
CA VAL A 290 2.39 14.20 3.82
C VAL A 290 3.43 14.90 4.71
N TYR A 291 4.61 15.23 4.17
CA TYR A 291 5.63 15.97 4.89
C TYR A 291 5.10 17.34 5.40
N TRP A 292 4.48 18.13 4.52
CA TRP A 292 4.03 19.48 4.87
C TRP A 292 2.93 19.47 5.94
N MET A 293 1.92 18.60 5.79
CA MET A 293 0.84 18.46 6.77
C MET A 293 1.38 17.99 8.13
N THR A 294 2.22 16.96 8.13
CA THR A 294 2.81 16.41 9.36
C THR A 294 3.65 17.46 10.08
N ARG A 295 4.51 18.17 9.35
CA ARG A 295 5.31 19.25 9.89
C ARG A 295 4.45 20.33 10.54
N ARG A 296 3.38 20.80 9.87
CA ARG A 296 2.47 21.79 10.43
C ARG A 296 1.78 21.31 11.71
N CYS A 297 1.32 20.06 11.73
CA CYS A 297 0.69 19.51 12.94
C CYS A 297 1.65 19.44 14.12
N LEU A 298 2.92 19.12 13.86
CA LEU A 298 3.95 19.05 14.90
C LEU A 298 4.50 20.42 15.32
N SER A 299 4.52 21.41 14.43
CA SER A 299 5.10 22.75 14.70
C SER A 299 4.17 23.63 15.53
N ARG A 300 2.88 23.35 15.61
CA ARG A 300 1.92 24.13 16.43
C ARG A 300 2.28 24.15 17.93
N ASP A 301 3.08 23.19 18.37
CA ASP A 301 3.43 22.97 19.77
C ASP A 301 4.95 22.90 20.01
N SER A 302 5.79 23.32 19.02
CA SER A 302 7.19 22.92 19.04
C SER A 302 8.12 24.01 19.55
N ARG A 303 8.72 23.70 20.68
CA ARG A 303 10.00 24.25 21.13
C ARG A 303 11.19 23.65 20.34
N PHE A 304 10.95 22.71 19.40
CA PHE A 304 11.97 21.91 18.71
C PHE A 304 11.66 21.72 17.22
N PRO A 305 11.85 22.76 16.37
CA PRO A 305 11.50 22.72 14.94
C PRO A 305 12.27 21.66 14.14
N LEU A 306 13.55 21.42 14.41
CA LEU A 306 14.35 20.41 13.71
C LEU A 306 13.87 18.99 13.94
N GLN A 307 13.38 18.68 15.15
CA GLN A 307 12.80 17.36 15.46
C GLN A 307 11.43 17.19 14.82
N ALA A 308 10.65 18.26 14.66
CA ALA A 308 9.41 18.25 13.89
C ALA A 308 9.67 17.92 12.42
N ASP A 309 10.72 18.50 11.83
CA ASP A 309 11.14 18.21 10.46
C ASP A 309 11.61 16.76 10.28
N THR A 310 12.35 16.23 11.25
CA THR A 310 12.82 14.83 11.20
C THR A 310 11.66 13.84 11.29
N LEU A 311 10.69 14.08 12.15
CA LEU A 311 9.51 13.22 12.29
C LEU A 311 8.58 13.35 11.07
N ALA A 312 8.43 14.56 10.51
CA ALA A 312 7.68 14.76 9.27
C ALA A 312 8.34 14.06 8.07
N LEU A 313 9.68 14.10 7.99
CA LEU A 313 10.42 13.35 6.98
C LEU A 313 10.22 11.84 7.15
N ALA A 314 10.24 11.33 8.38
CA ALA A 314 9.97 9.92 8.64
C ALA A 314 8.56 9.49 8.19
N ALA A 315 7.55 10.34 8.41
CA ALA A 315 6.19 10.09 7.92
C ALA A 315 6.11 10.05 6.38
N ALA A 316 6.82 10.97 5.71
CA ALA A 316 6.89 11.00 4.24
C ALA A 316 7.67 9.80 3.66
N VAL A 317 8.74 9.35 4.32
CA VAL A 317 9.45 8.12 3.94
C VAL A 317 8.58 6.89 4.20
N ALA A 318 7.85 6.86 5.32
CA ALA A 318 6.90 5.77 5.61
C ALA A 318 5.82 5.67 4.53
N TYR A 319 5.38 6.80 3.94
CA TYR A 319 4.46 6.79 2.81
C TYR A 319 5.07 6.07 1.59
N LEU A 320 6.33 6.33 1.24
CA LEU A 320 7.00 5.65 0.13
C LEU A 320 7.27 4.16 0.40
N LEU A 321 7.44 3.78 1.67
CA LEU A 321 7.62 2.39 2.11
C LEU A 321 6.29 1.65 2.35
N TYR A 322 5.16 2.33 2.29
CA TYR A 322 3.86 1.81 2.63
C TYR A 322 3.40 0.77 1.58
N ALA A 323 3.38 -0.50 1.95
CA ALA A 323 3.08 -1.59 1.03
C ALA A 323 1.74 -1.42 0.29
N PRO A 324 0.62 -1.01 0.93
CA PRO A 324 -0.62 -0.77 0.18
C PRO A 324 -0.53 0.32 -0.89
N MET A 325 0.35 1.33 -0.74
CA MET A 325 0.60 2.33 -1.78
C MET A 325 1.45 1.75 -2.92
N GLN A 326 2.42 0.90 -2.62
CA GLN A 326 3.25 0.25 -3.64
C GLN A 326 2.44 -0.69 -4.54
N PHE A 327 1.38 -1.30 -4.02
CA PHE A 327 0.43 -2.08 -4.82
C PHE A 327 -0.50 -1.24 -5.72
N LEU A 328 -0.44 0.07 -5.62
CA LEU A 328 -1.09 0.95 -6.59
C LEU A 328 -0.22 1.23 -7.81
N ASP A 329 1.08 1.03 -7.68
CA ASP A 329 2.06 1.12 -8.78
C ASP A 329 2.17 -0.23 -9.53
N ILE A 330 2.16 -1.36 -8.77
CA ILE A 330 2.15 -2.72 -9.34
C ILE A 330 1.18 -3.58 -8.55
N GLU A 331 0.01 -3.85 -9.10
CA GLU A 331 -0.98 -4.72 -8.45
C GLU A 331 -0.54 -6.18 -8.38
N ILE A 332 -1.22 -6.94 -7.54
CA ILE A 332 -0.96 -8.37 -7.36
C ILE A 332 -1.15 -9.19 -8.65
N ASP A 333 -1.98 -8.72 -9.57
CA ASP A 333 -2.25 -9.31 -10.87
C ASP A 333 -1.41 -8.69 -12.02
N LEU A 334 -0.38 -7.90 -11.66
CA LEU A 334 0.56 -7.22 -12.55
C LEU A 334 -0.06 -6.13 -13.43
N LYS A 335 -1.22 -5.62 -13.07
CA LYS A 335 -1.73 -4.38 -13.65
C LYS A 335 -0.93 -3.23 -13.07
N THR A 336 -0.52 -2.32 -13.93
CA THR A 336 0.35 -1.21 -13.58
C THR A 336 -0.39 0.12 -13.77
N PHE A 337 -0.18 0.86 -14.82
CA PHE A 337 -0.78 2.19 -14.99
C PHE A 337 -2.29 2.23 -14.68
N ARG A 338 -2.63 3.04 -13.68
CA ARG A 338 -4.02 3.25 -13.26
C ARG A 338 -4.28 4.71 -12.91
N PRO A 339 -5.30 5.34 -13.50
CA PRO A 339 -5.68 6.72 -13.18
C PRO A 339 -5.99 6.95 -11.69
N GLU A 340 -6.47 5.92 -10.96
CA GLU A 340 -6.74 5.98 -9.52
C GLU A 340 -5.51 6.37 -8.68
N ALA A 341 -4.32 6.03 -9.13
CA ALA A 341 -3.07 6.36 -8.46
C ALA A 341 -2.85 7.88 -8.35
N PHE A 342 -3.28 8.66 -9.35
CA PHE A 342 -3.17 10.12 -9.34
C PHE A 342 -4.06 10.77 -8.26
N GLY A 343 -5.12 10.09 -7.84
CA GLY A 343 -6.03 10.60 -6.83
C GLY A 343 -5.40 10.74 -5.46
N ILE A 344 -4.39 9.95 -5.12
CA ILE A 344 -3.72 10.04 -3.82
C ILE A 344 -3.00 11.37 -3.64
N PRO A 345 -2.01 11.75 -4.50
CA PRO A 345 -1.34 13.03 -4.35
C PRO A 345 -2.29 14.21 -4.51
N LEU A 346 -3.29 14.13 -5.40
CA LEU A 346 -4.29 15.16 -5.59
C LEU A 346 -5.16 15.38 -4.34
N LEU A 347 -5.66 14.30 -3.73
CA LEU A 347 -6.45 14.39 -2.51
C LEU A 347 -5.58 14.86 -1.32
N LEU A 348 -4.34 14.37 -1.18
CA LEU A 348 -3.41 14.82 -0.15
C LEU A 348 -3.11 16.33 -0.28
N LEU A 349 -2.89 16.83 -1.50
CA LEU A 349 -2.72 18.26 -1.77
C LEU A 349 -4.00 19.04 -1.44
N THR A 350 -5.16 18.51 -1.80
CA THR A 350 -6.46 19.11 -1.48
C THR A 350 -6.66 19.25 0.02
N LEU A 351 -6.36 18.20 0.78
CA LEU A 351 -6.41 18.21 2.25
C LEU A 351 -5.39 19.18 2.86
N ASP A 352 -4.20 19.30 2.25
CA ASP A 352 -3.21 20.31 2.65
C ASP A 352 -3.72 21.74 2.45
N GLN A 353 -4.36 22.04 1.32
CA GLN A 353 -4.99 23.34 1.05
C GLN A 353 -6.15 23.62 2.01
N LEU A 354 -6.97 22.61 2.28
CA LEU A 354 -8.08 22.70 3.22
C LEU A 354 -7.59 23.08 4.64
N GLU A 355 -6.54 22.43 5.13
CA GLU A 355 -5.97 22.75 6.43
C GLU A 355 -5.27 24.12 6.49
N ARG A 356 -4.77 24.60 5.36
CA ARG A 356 -4.26 25.98 5.21
C ARG A 356 -5.37 27.00 5.08
N ARG A 357 -6.62 26.58 5.01
CA ARG A 357 -7.80 27.45 4.80
C ARG A 357 -7.77 28.20 3.45
N HIS A 358 -7.11 27.63 2.44
CA HIS A 358 -7.09 28.16 1.09
C HIS A 358 -8.29 27.63 0.29
N LEU A 359 -9.40 28.38 0.32
CA LEU A 359 -10.67 27.96 -0.28
C LEU A 359 -10.54 27.63 -1.78
N VAL A 360 -9.93 28.54 -2.57
CA VAL A 360 -9.77 28.34 -4.02
C VAL A 360 -8.94 27.08 -4.32
N GLY A 361 -7.79 26.90 -3.64
CA GLY A 361 -6.98 25.71 -3.80
C GLY A 361 -7.70 24.43 -3.42
N THR A 362 -8.54 24.47 -2.37
CA THR A 362 -9.36 23.32 -1.96
C THR A 362 -10.41 22.99 -3.02
N LEU A 363 -11.14 23.98 -3.54
CA LEU A 363 -12.18 23.76 -4.56
C LEU A 363 -11.59 23.21 -5.87
N ILE A 364 -10.48 23.78 -6.33
CA ILE A 364 -9.77 23.28 -7.51
C ILE A 364 -9.29 21.83 -7.26
N GLY A 365 -8.70 21.57 -6.09
CA GLY A 365 -8.25 20.24 -5.72
C GLY A 365 -9.36 19.20 -5.68
N LEU A 366 -10.53 19.53 -5.10
CA LEU A 366 -11.71 18.66 -5.11
C LEU A 366 -12.19 18.39 -6.54
N ALA A 367 -12.30 19.43 -7.38
CA ALA A 367 -12.73 19.30 -8.77
C ALA A 367 -11.77 18.40 -9.58
N ILE A 368 -10.45 18.59 -9.45
CA ILE A 368 -9.47 17.75 -10.13
C ILE A 368 -9.50 16.31 -9.59
N THR A 369 -9.65 16.12 -8.28
CA THR A 369 -9.74 14.78 -7.69
C THR A 369 -10.95 14.00 -8.23
N LEU A 370 -12.09 14.65 -8.53
CA LEU A 370 -13.25 13.99 -9.16
C LEU A 370 -12.99 13.53 -10.60
N THR A 371 -11.98 14.07 -11.29
CA THR A 371 -11.62 13.59 -12.63
C THR A 371 -10.93 12.23 -12.60
N VAL A 372 -10.46 11.81 -11.42
CA VAL A 372 -9.79 10.53 -11.21
C VAL A 372 -10.77 9.37 -11.27
N LYS A 373 -11.85 9.47 -10.49
CA LYS A 373 -12.94 8.49 -10.46
C LYS A 373 -14.10 9.02 -9.64
N GLU A 374 -15.31 8.63 -9.99
CA GLU A 374 -16.54 9.05 -9.28
C GLU A 374 -16.56 8.65 -7.81
N ASP A 375 -15.92 7.56 -7.43
CA ASP A 375 -15.92 7.03 -6.06
C ASP A 375 -15.18 7.93 -5.05
N TYR A 376 -14.32 8.84 -5.50
CA TYR A 376 -13.76 9.88 -4.63
C TYR A 376 -14.85 10.78 -4.01
N ALA A 377 -15.98 10.94 -4.66
CA ALA A 377 -17.11 11.66 -4.10
C ALA A 377 -17.64 11.00 -2.81
N ILE A 378 -17.50 9.68 -2.63
CA ILE A 378 -17.88 8.99 -1.39
C ILE A 378 -17.16 9.57 -0.16
N LEU A 379 -15.91 10.03 -0.34
CA LEU A 379 -15.15 10.68 0.72
C LEU A 379 -15.61 12.15 0.96
N PHE A 380 -16.11 12.82 -0.07
CA PHE A 380 -16.46 14.23 0.03
C PHE A 380 -17.68 14.48 0.93
N GLY A 381 -18.60 13.52 1.01
CA GLY A 381 -19.72 13.58 1.93
C GLY A 381 -19.26 13.67 3.40
N PRO A 382 -18.54 12.66 3.92
CA PRO A 382 -17.98 12.71 5.27
C PRO A 382 -16.98 13.84 5.49
N LEU A 383 -16.21 14.23 4.46
CA LEU A 383 -15.31 15.38 4.53
C LEU A 383 -16.09 16.67 4.76
N GLY A 384 -17.25 16.83 4.09
CA GLY A 384 -18.15 17.95 4.32
C GLY A 384 -18.68 17.98 5.75
N VAL A 385 -19.08 16.83 6.29
CA VAL A 385 -19.43 16.68 7.72
C VAL A 385 -18.26 17.08 8.61
N TRP A 386 -17.05 16.60 8.33
CA TRP A 386 -15.86 16.97 9.08
C TRP A 386 -15.60 18.49 9.04
N ILE A 387 -15.73 19.14 7.88
CA ILE A 387 -15.58 20.60 7.73
C ILE A 387 -16.62 21.33 8.60
N ALA A 388 -17.88 20.89 8.56
CA ALA A 388 -18.97 21.51 9.30
C ALA A 388 -18.73 21.53 10.81
N TRP A 389 -18.11 20.49 11.36
CA TRP A 389 -17.89 20.34 12.83
C TRP A 389 -16.45 20.59 13.31
N SER A 390 -15.43 20.58 12.43
CA SER A 390 -14.02 20.73 12.83
C SER A 390 -13.64 22.13 13.34
N GLY A 391 -14.44 23.15 13.05
CA GLY A 391 -14.22 24.52 13.52
C GLY A 391 -14.38 24.73 15.04
N SER A 392 -14.89 23.72 15.75
CA SER A 392 -15.15 23.81 17.21
C SER A 392 -13.94 23.47 18.08
N SER A 393 -12.78 23.10 17.51
CA SER A 393 -11.62 22.53 18.23
C SER A 393 -10.44 23.51 18.39
N GLU A 394 -10.64 24.82 18.38
CA GLU A 394 -9.59 25.71 18.91
C GLU A 394 -9.47 25.50 20.43
N PRO A 395 -8.24 25.38 20.99
CA PRO A 395 -8.07 25.30 22.42
C PRO A 395 -8.67 26.58 23.04
N VAL A 396 -9.77 26.39 23.75
CA VAL A 396 -10.29 27.44 24.66
C VAL A 396 -9.15 27.72 25.61
N THR A 397 -8.56 28.93 25.53
CA THR A 397 -7.75 29.47 26.60
C THR A 397 -8.51 29.24 27.91
N ALA A 398 -7.88 28.48 28.80
CA ALA A 398 -8.50 27.94 30.02
C ALA A 398 -8.81 29.03 31.04
N THR A 399 -9.84 29.83 30.78
CA THR A 399 -10.33 30.85 31.73
C THR A 399 -11.84 30.89 31.88
N THR A 400 -12.58 29.91 31.42
CA THR A 400 -14.03 29.84 31.75
C THR A 400 -14.39 28.44 32.26
N SER A 401 -14.89 28.43 33.48
CA SER A 401 -15.30 27.30 34.29
C SER A 401 -16.04 26.19 33.52
N ALA A 402 -15.59 24.98 33.75
CA ALA A 402 -16.16 23.72 33.33
C ALA A 402 -17.66 23.59 33.69
N ARG A 403 -18.49 23.59 32.67
CA ARG A 403 -19.75 22.85 32.51
C ARG A 403 -20.37 23.22 31.17
N SER A 404 -19.64 22.97 30.06
CA SER A 404 -20.31 22.94 28.77
C SER A 404 -21.04 21.59 28.66
N SER A 405 -22.38 21.64 28.58
CA SER A 405 -23.22 20.48 28.35
C SER A 405 -22.79 19.80 27.03
N PHE A 406 -22.84 18.46 26.99
CA PHE A 406 -22.59 17.64 25.79
C PHE A 406 -23.30 18.21 24.53
N LEU A 407 -24.48 18.81 24.70
CA LEU A 407 -25.27 19.45 23.65
C LEU A 407 -24.61 20.74 23.09
N ALA A 408 -23.86 21.50 23.87
CA ALA A 408 -23.17 22.70 23.37
C ALA A 408 -22.00 22.38 22.42
N GLY A 409 -21.44 21.17 22.51
CA GLY A 409 -20.43 20.66 21.56
C GLY A 409 -21.00 20.21 20.22
N LEU A 410 -22.31 20.02 20.10
CA LEU A 410 -23.01 19.59 18.89
C LEU A 410 -23.43 20.77 17.98
N LEU A 411 -23.42 22.00 18.48
CA LEU A 411 -23.81 23.17 17.70
C LEU A 411 -22.61 23.73 16.94
N PRO A 412 -22.76 23.99 15.61
CA PRO A 412 -21.72 24.61 14.80
C PRO A 412 -21.46 26.04 15.27
N ARG A 413 -20.18 26.38 15.54
CA ARG A 413 -19.77 27.71 15.97
C ARG A 413 -19.57 28.69 14.81
N ASP A 414 -19.40 28.19 13.60
CA ASP A 414 -19.18 28.97 12.38
C ASP A 414 -20.21 28.53 11.31
N LEU A 415 -21.20 29.37 11.12
CA LEU A 415 -22.28 29.08 10.16
C LEU A 415 -21.79 28.94 8.72
N ASN A 416 -20.80 29.74 8.30
CA ASN A 416 -20.27 29.66 6.95
C ASN A 416 -19.57 28.32 6.68
N ARG A 417 -18.79 27.84 7.66
CA ARG A 417 -18.14 26.51 7.57
C ARG A 417 -19.16 25.39 7.59
N PHE A 418 -20.17 25.51 8.45
CA PHE A 418 -21.27 24.54 8.50
C PHE A 418 -21.98 24.47 7.15
N LEU A 419 -22.39 25.61 6.58
CA LEU A 419 -23.05 25.65 5.28
C LEU A 419 -22.16 25.13 4.15
N ALA A 420 -20.86 25.49 4.13
CA ALA A 420 -19.91 25.00 3.14
C ALA A 420 -19.71 23.47 3.25
N GLY A 421 -19.58 22.96 4.47
CA GLY A 421 -19.46 21.53 4.70
C GLY A 421 -20.70 20.75 4.30
N MET A 422 -21.89 21.24 4.68
CA MET A 422 -23.16 20.63 4.28
C MET A 422 -23.39 20.70 2.77
N ALA A 423 -23.02 21.82 2.12
CA ALA A 423 -23.09 21.95 0.68
C ALA A 423 -22.19 20.91 -0.03
N LEU A 424 -20.98 20.67 0.47
CA LEU A 424 -20.09 19.62 -0.05
C LEU A 424 -20.71 18.23 0.14
N SER A 425 -21.32 17.95 1.29
CA SER A 425 -21.99 16.67 1.54
C SER A 425 -23.15 16.43 0.60
N VAL A 426 -24.00 17.43 0.40
CA VAL A 426 -25.13 17.36 -0.54
C VAL A 426 -24.65 17.21 -1.98
N PHE A 427 -23.63 17.98 -2.37
CA PHE A 427 -22.99 17.85 -3.68
C PHE A 427 -22.45 16.43 -3.92
N SER A 428 -21.79 15.83 -2.94
CA SER A 428 -21.27 14.47 -3.01
C SER A 428 -22.37 13.45 -3.35
N VAL A 429 -23.48 13.50 -2.61
CA VAL A 429 -24.62 12.58 -2.84
C VAL A 429 -25.25 12.83 -4.20
N ALA A 430 -25.48 14.11 -4.55
CA ALA A 430 -26.07 14.48 -5.83
C ALA A 430 -25.18 14.06 -7.03
N TYR A 431 -23.88 14.25 -6.90
CA TYR A 431 -22.90 13.85 -7.93
C TYR A 431 -22.88 12.32 -8.12
N LEU A 432 -22.81 11.55 -7.04
CA LEU A 432 -22.85 10.08 -7.11
C LEU A 432 -24.15 9.57 -7.72
N TRP A 433 -25.28 10.16 -7.32
CA TRP A 433 -26.57 9.83 -7.91
C TRP A 433 -26.62 10.13 -9.42
N LEU A 434 -26.18 11.33 -9.82
CA LEU A 434 -26.10 11.73 -11.21
C LEU A 434 -25.18 10.80 -12.02
N ALA A 435 -23.99 10.52 -11.48
CA ALA A 435 -23.01 9.65 -12.11
C ALA A 435 -23.58 8.25 -12.37
N THR A 436 -24.12 7.61 -11.33
CA THR A 436 -24.50 6.19 -11.37
C THR A 436 -25.90 5.95 -11.98
N ARG A 437 -26.81 6.92 -11.90
CA ARG A 437 -28.20 6.77 -12.36
C ARG A 437 -28.51 7.48 -13.69
N VAL A 438 -27.68 8.43 -14.10
CA VAL A 438 -27.93 9.19 -15.33
C VAL A 438 -26.77 9.03 -16.32
N VAL A 439 -25.55 9.44 -15.93
CA VAL A 439 -24.43 9.55 -16.88
C VAL A 439 -23.97 8.17 -17.34
N MET A 440 -23.60 7.27 -16.43
CA MET A 440 -23.14 5.93 -16.80
C MET A 440 -24.18 5.12 -17.58
N PRO A 441 -25.46 5.03 -17.14
CA PRO A 441 -26.48 4.33 -17.90
C PRO A 441 -26.71 4.92 -19.30
N TRP A 442 -26.62 6.26 -19.45
CA TRP A 442 -26.74 6.89 -20.77
C TRP A 442 -25.67 6.39 -21.74
N PHE A 443 -24.40 6.33 -21.31
CA PHE A 443 -23.31 5.77 -22.12
C PHE A 443 -23.41 4.25 -22.35
N ARG A 444 -24.16 3.54 -21.52
CA ARG A 444 -24.43 2.09 -21.62
C ARG A 444 -25.75 1.76 -22.33
N SER A 445 -26.32 2.70 -23.05
CA SER A 445 -27.62 2.51 -23.72
C SER A 445 -28.74 2.07 -22.76
N GLY A 446 -28.72 2.55 -21.53
CA GLY A 446 -29.67 2.21 -20.48
C GLY A 446 -29.36 0.97 -19.65
N ALA A 447 -28.28 0.26 -19.92
CA ALA A 447 -27.87 -0.89 -19.11
C ALA A 447 -27.35 -0.45 -17.73
N GLU A 448 -27.63 -1.25 -16.70
CA GLU A 448 -27.16 -1.01 -15.34
C GLU A 448 -25.62 -1.11 -15.22
N VAL A 449 -25.07 -0.42 -14.22
CA VAL A 449 -23.65 -0.47 -13.93
C VAL A 449 -23.25 -1.86 -13.44
N HIS A 450 -22.14 -2.40 -13.96
CA HIS A 450 -21.76 -3.80 -13.78
C HIS A 450 -21.31 -4.18 -12.38
N TYR A 451 -20.94 -3.23 -11.53
CA TYR A 451 -20.36 -3.52 -10.21
C TYR A 451 -21.39 -3.91 -9.14
N THR A 452 -22.72 -3.91 -9.43
CA THR A 452 -23.73 -4.51 -8.56
C THR A 452 -23.47 -5.99 -8.27
N ARG A 453 -22.89 -6.71 -9.22
CA ARG A 453 -22.48 -8.13 -9.08
C ARG A 453 -21.52 -8.39 -7.92
N TYR A 454 -20.72 -7.39 -7.52
CA TYR A 454 -19.80 -7.54 -6.39
C TYR A 454 -20.50 -7.55 -5.03
N PHE A 455 -21.79 -7.21 -4.98
CA PHE A 455 -22.63 -7.22 -3.80
C PHE A 455 -23.71 -8.31 -3.87
N ALA A 456 -23.52 -9.34 -4.69
CA ALA A 456 -24.49 -10.41 -4.95
C ALA A 456 -24.98 -11.11 -3.67
N LYS A 457 -24.21 -11.11 -2.57
CA LYS A 457 -24.67 -11.58 -1.25
C LYS A 457 -25.87 -10.81 -0.70
N PHE A 458 -26.05 -9.56 -1.12
CA PHE A 458 -27.11 -8.67 -0.67
C PHE A 458 -28.26 -8.56 -1.67
N GLY A 459 -28.06 -8.92 -2.92
CA GLY A 459 -29.06 -8.84 -3.99
C GLY A 459 -28.46 -8.63 -5.38
N GLU A 460 -29.31 -8.74 -6.39
CA GLU A 460 -28.91 -8.60 -7.80
C GLU A 460 -29.11 -7.16 -8.32
N SER A 461 -29.97 -6.38 -7.68
CA SER A 461 -30.21 -4.96 -8.03
C SER A 461 -29.82 -4.03 -6.87
N PRO A 462 -29.50 -2.75 -7.13
CA PRO A 462 -29.19 -1.76 -6.10
C PRO A 462 -30.28 -1.63 -5.03
N GLU A 463 -31.55 -1.74 -5.42
CA GLU A 463 -32.70 -1.66 -4.51
C GLU A 463 -32.75 -2.87 -3.59
N GLN A 464 -32.52 -4.06 -4.12
CA GLN A 464 -32.45 -5.30 -3.33
C GLN A 464 -31.26 -5.28 -2.37
N ILE A 465 -30.08 -4.81 -2.82
CA ILE A 465 -28.88 -4.68 -2.00
C ILE A 465 -29.16 -3.79 -0.79
N VAL A 466 -29.68 -2.59 -1.01
CA VAL A 466 -30.04 -1.66 0.08
C VAL A 466 -31.14 -2.24 0.96
N GLY A 467 -32.19 -2.82 0.35
CA GLY A 467 -33.29 -3.47 1.06
C GLY A 467 -32.81 -4.59 1.99
N THR A 468 -31.90 -5.47 1.51
CA THR A 468 -31.32 -6.55 2.31
C THR A 468 -30.43 -6.02 3.43
N MET A 469 -29.62 -4.98 3.18
CA MET A 469 -28.79 -4.37 4.21
C MET A 469 -29.62 -3.77 5.35
N LEU A 470 -30.77 -3.19 5.03
CA LEU A 470 -31.68 -2.61 6.03
C LEU A 470 -32.53 -3.66 6.75
N SER A 471 -32.99 -4.69 6.04
CA SER A 471 -33.88 -5.73 6.60
C SER A 471 -33.10 -6.83 7.33
N ASN A 472 -31.84 -7.07 6.97
CA ASN A 472 -30.96 -8.07 7.58
C ASN A 472 -29.64 -7.44 8.09
N PRO A 473 -29.68 -6.64 9.15
CA PRO A 473 -28.49 -5.99 9.69
C PRO A 473 -27.47 -7.02 10.23
N GLY A 474 -27.90 -8.22 10.61
CA GLY A 474 -27.01 -9.31 11.04
C GLY A 474 -26.03 -9.74 9.93
N LEU A 475 -26.52 -9.87 8.71
CA LEU A 475 -25.67 -10.17 7.54
C LEU A 475 -24.67 -9.03 7.29
N LEU A 476 -25.15 -7.79 7.31
CA LEU A 476 -24.29 -6.60 7.11
C LEU A 476 -23.17 -6.53 8.17
N PHE A 477 -23.51 -6.64 9.45
CA PHE A 477 -22.51 -6.62 10.52
C PHE A 477 -21.59 -7.83 10.49
N GLY A 478 -22.09 -9.00 10.10
CA GLY A 478 -21.29 -10.20 9.90
C GLY A 478 -20.17 -10.00 8.86
N GLU A 479 -20.47 -9.36 7.73
CA GLU A 479 -19.48 -9.04 6.70
C GLU A 479 -18.50 -7.94 7.17
N LEU A 480 -19.01 -6.86 7.79
CA LEU A 480 -18.17 -5.76 8.30
C LEU A 480 -17.25 -6.17 9.45
N CYS A 481 -17.60 -7.23 10.20
CA CYS A 481 -16.79 -7.77 11.30
C CYS A 481 -16.10 -9.08 10.92
N SER A 482 -16.08 -9.47 9.64
CA SER A 482 -15.47 -10.70 9.18
C SER A 482 -13.95 -10.71 9.40
N THR A 483 -13.35 -11.89 9.50
CA THR A 483 -11.89 -12.08 9.59
C THR A 483 -11.15 -11.33 8.47
N ALA A 484 -11.67 -11.38 7.24
CA ALA A 484 -11.09 -10.69 6.09
C ALA A 484 -11.13 -9.16 6.27
N THR A 485 -12.23 -8.60 6.77
CA THR A 485 -12.33 -7.16 7.05
C THR A 485 -11.35 -6.72 8.13
N VAL A 486 -11.22 -7.50 9.22
CA VAL A 486 -10.26 -7.20 10.29
C VAL A 486 -8.82 -7.27 9.74
N LEU A 487 -8.50 -8.30 8.97
CA LEU A 487 -7.19 -8.43 8.33
C LEU A 487 -6.91 -7.24 7.39
N TYR A 488 -7.89 -6.83 6.59
CA TYR A 488 -7.79 -5.67 5.72
C TYR A 488 -7.45 -4.38 6.50
N ALA A 489 -8.18 -4.13 7.61
CA ALA A 489 -7.89 -3.00 8.49
C ALA A 489 -6.47 -3.08 9.10
N LEU A 490 -6.04 -4.27 9.53
CA LEU A 490 -4.68 -4.49 10.05
C LEU A 490 -3.62 -4.23 8.98
N LEU A 491 -3.81 -4.69 7.75
CA LEU A 491 -2.88 -4.46 6.63
C LEU A 491 -2.76 -2.98 6.27
N LEU A 492 -3.82 -2.19 6.42
CA LEU A 492 -3.79 -0.74 6.21
C LEU A 492 -3.16 0.04 7.37
N LEU A 493 -3.33 -0.40 8.63
CA LEU A 493 -2.97 0.40 9.80
C LEU A 493 -1.66 -0.04 10.48
N ALA A 494 -1.34 -1.34 10.47
CA ALA A 494 -0.11 -1.86 11.09
C ALA A 494 1.19 -1.28 10.50
N PRO A 495 1.29 -1.04 9.17
CA PRO A 495 2.48 -0.39 8.62
C PRO A 495 2.76 1.01 9.19
N LEU A 496 1.77 1.64 9.79
CA LEU A 496 1.85 2.96 10.41
C LEU A 496 1.75 2.88 11.95
N ALA A 497 2.06 1.70 12.52
CA ALA A 497 2.01 1.45 13.97
C ALA A 497 0.68 1.90 14.62
N PHE A 498 -0.45 1.81 13.91
CA PHE A 498 -1.79 2.21 14.33
C PHE A 498 -1.93 3.70 14.73
N ILE A 499 -0.93 4.54 14.48
CA ILE A 499 -0.95 5.98 14.82
C ILE A 499 -2.15 6.73 14.19
N PRO A 500 -2.64 6.42 12.97
CA PRO A 500 -3.84 7.07 12.43
C PRO A 500 -5.08 6.97 13.33
N LEU A 501 -5.21 5.91 14.14
CA LEU A 501 -6.30 5.75 15.11
C LEU A 501 -6.32 6.85 16.18
N LEU A 502 -5.20 7.52 16.43
CA LEU A 502 -5.13 8.65 17.35
C LEU A 502 -5.73 9.94 16.78
N SER A 503 -6.15 9.93 15.51
CA SER A 503 -6.90 11.01 14.86
C SER A 503 -8.26 10.52 14.34
N PRO A 504 -9.17 10.05 15.21
CA PRO A 504 -10.38 9.35 14.78
C PRO A 504 -11.31 10.22 13.92
N ALA A 505 -11.38 11.53 14.16
CA ALA A 505 -12.23 12.43 13.38
C ALA A 505 -11.79 12.55 11.91
N ARG A 506 -10.47 12.51 11.63
CA ARG A 506 -9.96 12.49 10.26
C ARG A 506 -10.14 11.10 9.64
N LEU A 507 -9.85 10.06 10.39
CA LEU A 507 -9.98 8.68 9.92
C LEU A 507 -11.44 8.33 9.59
N ALA A 508 -12.40 8.89 10.35
CA ALA A 508 -13.83 8.69 10.14
C ALA A 508 -14.32 9.15 8.74
N VAL A 509 -13.62 10.08 8.09
CA VAL A 509 -13.91 10.49 6.71
C VAL A 509 -13.79 9.32 5.73
N GLY A 510 -12.90 8.37 5.99
CA GLY A 510 -12.72 7.16 5.16
C GLY A 510 -13.68 6.02 5.49
N LEU A 511 -14.39 6.05 6.63
CA LEU A 511 -15.20 4.90 7.10
C LEU A 511 -16.30 4.46 6.11
N PRO A 512 -17.08 5.36 5.47
CA PRO A 512 -18.09 4.91 4.51
C PRO A 512 -17.49 4.16 3.33
N LEU A 513 -16.40 4.68 2.75
CA LEU A 513 -15.71 3.99 1.66
C LEU A 513 -15.11 2.66 2.14
N PHE A 514 -14.43 2.65 3.29
CA PHE A 514 -13.92 1.43 3.90
C PHE A 514 -15.02 0.39 4.10
N GLY A 515 -16.18 0.79 4.60
CA GLY A 515 -17.35 -0.08 4.77
C GLY A 515 -17.81 -0.68 3.43
N ILE A 516 -17.93 0.13 2.38
CA ILE A 516 -18.30 -0.34 1.04
C ILE A 516 -17.29 -1.36 0.51
N LEU A 517 -16.00 -1.09 0.65
CA LEU A 517 -14.94 -2.00 0.23
C LEU A 517 -14.97 -3.32 1.02
N CYS A 518 -15.33 -3.28 2.30
CA CYS A 518 -15.47 -4.48 3.14
C CYS A 518 -16.64 -5.38 2.74
N LEU A 519 -17.61 -4.88 2.00
CA LEU A 519 -18.74 -5.68 1.49
C LEU A 519 -18.40 -6.37 0.15
N ASN A 520 -17.27 -6.03 -0.47
CA ASN A 520 -16.77 -6.59 -1.72
C ASN A 520 -15.55 -7.49 -1.44
N GLU A 521 -15.61 -8.76 -1.80
CA GLU A 521 -14.54 -9.72 -1.50
C GLU A 521 -13.22 -9.39 -2.18
N LEU A 522 -13.26 -8.91 -3.42
CA LEU A 522 -12.06 -8.52 -4.16
C LEU A 522 -11.41 -7.26 -3.55
N ALA A 523 -12.23 -6.29 -3.15
CA ALA A 523 -11.76 -5.02 -2.63
C ALA A 523 -11.20 -5.08 -1.19
N LYS A 524 -11.46 -6.15 -0.43
CA LYS A 524 -10.87 -6.40 0.90
C LYS A 524 -9.37 -6.69 0.86
N ASP A 525 -8.78 -6.88 -0.33
CA ASP A 525 -7.35 -7.13 -0.48
C ASP A 525 -6.62 -5.83 -0.87
N PRO A 526 -5.76 -5.27 0.01
CA PRO A 526 -5.05 -4.03 -0.27
C PRO A 526 -3.92 -4.19 -1.31
N ARG A 527 -3.84 -5.34 -1.97
CA ARG A 527 -2.95 -5.57 -3.11
C ARG A 527 -3.60 -5.23 -4.46
N HIS A 528 -4.88 -4.80 -4.43
CA HIS A 528 -5.62 -4.22 -5.55
C HIS A 528 -5.81 -2.71 -5.36
N GLN A 529 -6.24 -1.99 -6.40
CA GLN A 529 -6.31 -0.50 -6.45
C GLN A 529 -7.43 0.14 -5.61
N PHE A 530 -8.43 -0.59 -5.16
CA PHE A 530 -9.68 -0.03 -4.63
C PHE A 530 -9.52 0.84 -3.38
N HIS A 531 -8.44 0.64 -2.62
CA HIS A 531 -8.15 1.41 -1.40
C HIS A 531 -7.42 2.74 -1.66
N ALA A 532 -7.12 3.10 -2.93
CA ALA A 532 -6.38 4.32 -3.26
C ALA A 532 -6.91 5.57 -2.53
N PRO A 533 -8.23 5.88 -2.51
CA PRO A 533 -8.71 7.07 -1.80
C PRO A 533 -8.50 7.00 -0.29
N LEU A 534 -8.50 5.79 0.31
CA LEU A 534 -8.25 5.60 1.74
C LEU A 534 -6.81 5.91 2.13
N VAL A 535 -5.83 5.67 1.25
CA VAL A 535 -4.41 5.97 1.53
C VAL A 535 -4.25 7.44 1.89
N ALA A 536 -4.84 8.35 1.13
CA ALA A 536 -4.78 9.79 1.40
C ALA A 536 -5.39 10.14 2.76
N VAL A 537 -6.54 9.57 3.11
CA VAL A 537 -7.21 9.77 4.41
C VAL A 537 -6.39 9.22 5.56
N ILE A 538 -5.79 8.04 5.41
CA ILE A 538 -4.95 7.39 6.42
C ILE A 538 -3.71 8.26 6.72
N PHE A 539 -3.03 8.78 5.69
CA PHE A 539 -1.86 9.65 5.88
C PHE A 539 -2.24 11.03 6.42
N TRP A 540 -3.41 11.55 6.06
CA TRP A 540 -3.94 12.75 6.70
C TRP A 540 -4.25 12.52 8.20
N ALA A 541 -4.85 11.37 8.53
CA ALA A 541 -5.08 10.98 9.92
C ALA A 541 -3.76 10.73 10.67
N LEU A 542 -2.75 10.14 10.02
CA LEU A 542 -1.39 9.99 10.55
C LEU A 542 -0.80 11.34 10.97
N ALA A 543 -0.84 12.33 10.07
CA ALA A 543 -0.32 13.67 10.35
C ALA A 543 -0.98 14.30 11.60
N GLY A 544 -2.30 14.08 11.77
CA GLY A 544 -3.04 14.56 12.96
C GLY A 544 -2.86 13.70 14.21
N GLY A 545 -2.49 12.43 14.06
CA GLY A 545 -2.27 11.48 15.14
C GLY A 545 -0.88 11.58 15.79
N LEU A 546 0.13 11.98 15.01
CA LEU A 546 1.53 12.04 15.46
C LEU A 546 1.77 12.92 16.69
N PRO A 547 1.21 14.16 16.81
CA PRO A 547 1.36 14.94 18.04
C PRO A 547 0.83 14.19 19.28
N ARG A 548 -0.30 13.47 19.13
CA ARG A 548 -0.88 12.67 20.22
C ARG A 548 -0.04 11.43 20.53
N ALA A 549 0.58 10.80 19.52
CA ALA A 549 1.51 9.70 19.72
C ALA A 549 2.74 10.14 20.51
N VAL A 550 3.34 11.28 20.17
CA VAL A 550 4.46 11.88 20.90
C VAL A 550 4.06 12.14 22.38
N GLU A 551 2.90 12.73 22.61
CA GLU A 551 2.40 13.00 23.96
C GLU A 551 2.13 11.70 24.75
N LEU A 552 1.58 10.68 24.12
CA LEU A 552 1.37 9.36 24.74
C LEU A 552 2.69 8.73 25.16
N VAL A 553 3.69 8.72 24.26
CA VAL A 553 5.03 8.18 24.56
C VAL A 553 5.69 8.99 25.67
N ARG A 554 5.57 10.31 25.65
CA ARG A 554 6.08 11.20 26.71
C ARG A 554 5.49 10.85 28.09
N LYS A 555 4.16 10.64 28.16
CA LYS A 555 3.48 10.23 29.39
C LYS A 555 3.94 8.86 29.89
N LEU A 556 4.14 7.92 28.97
CA LEU A 556 4.66 6.59 29.31
C LEU A 556 6.08 6.68 29.87
N LEU A 557 6.98 7.41 29.21
CA LEU A 557 8.35 7.62 29.67
C LEU A 557 8.37 8.28 31.05
N ALA A 558 7.57 9.32 31.31
CA ALA A 558 7.49 10.00 32.57
C ALA A 558 7.01 9.08 33.74
N ARG A 559 6.20 8.08 33.46
CA ARG A 559 5.76 7.08 34.46
C ARG A 559 6.87 6.07 34.79
N TRP A 560 7.75 5.78 33.87
CA TRP A 560 8.81 4.77 34.06
C TRP A 560 10.11 5.36 34.59
N THR A 561 10.34 6.65 34.40
CA THR A 561 11.50 7.36 34.92
C THR A 561 11.07 8.15 36.17
N ALA A 562 11.34 7.61 37.33
CA ALA A 562 11.00 8.22 38.63
C ALA A 562 11.76 9.54 38.92
N ALA A 563 12.48 10.10 37.96
CA ALA A 563 13.30 11.30 38.12
C ALA A 563 12.64 12.51 37.46
N SER A 564 12.66 13.61 38.13
CA SER A 564 12.41 15.01 37.73
C SER A 564 13.39 15.45 36.63
N THR A 565 13.64 14.62 35.61
CA THR A 565 14.41 15.01 34.42
C THR A 565 13.56 15.98 33.62
N ALA A 566 14.20 17.02 33.11
CA ALA A 566 13.52 18.13 32.44
C ALA A 566 12.52 17.63 31.41
N ASN A 567 11.31 18.17 31.38
CA ASN A 567 10.24 17.85 30.39
C ASN A 567 10.73 17.87 28.97
N ASP A 568 11.76 18.65 28.64
CA ASP A 568 12.35 18.79 27.31
C ASP A 568 13.12 17.53 26.85
N GLU A 569 13.75 16.79 27.78
CA GLU A 569 14.46 15.53 27.44
C GLU A 569 13.47 14.41 27.10
N HIS A 570 12.34 14.33 27.83
CA HIS A 570 11.27 13.37 27.53
C HIS A 570 10.58 13.70 26.20
N ASP A 571 10.35 14.98 25.88
CA ASP A 571 9.76 15.38 24.60
C ASP A 571 10.68 15.01 23.42
N SER A 572 11.97 15.34 23.52
CA SER A 572 12.97 14.98 22.51
C SER A 572 13.06 13.46 22.29
N THR A 573 13.08 12.67 23.36
CA THR A 573 13.14 11.22 23.30
C THR A 573 11.86 10.64 22.69
N SER A 574 10.69 11.16 23.03
CA SER A 574 9.39 10.73 22.49
C SER A 574 9.29 10.96 20.99
N ARG A 575 9.73 12.13 20.51
CA ARG A 575 9.79 12.43 19.08
C ARG A 575 10.75 11.49 18.34
N THR A 576 11.88 11.17 18.95
CA THR A 576 12.86 10.21 18.40
C THR A 576 12.27 8.80 18.30
N ILE A 577 11.58 8.33 19.33
CA ILE A 577 10.88 7.03 19.32
C ILE A 577 9.83 6.99 18.21
N CYS A 578 8.96 8.01 18.12
CA CYS A 578 7.94 8.08 17.07
C CYS A 578 8.57 8.15 15.66
N THR A 579 9.70 8.89 15.51
CA THR A 579 10.45 8.96 14.26
C THR A 579 10.93 7.59 13.81
N HIS A 580 11.54 6.81 14.71
CA HIS A 580 12.03 5.49 14.36
C HIS A 580 10.88 4.50 14.15
N LEU A 581 9.86 4.53 15.01
CA LEU A 581 8.73 3.59 14.96
C LEU A 581 7.97 3.67 13.63
N ILE A 582 7.71 4.87 13.12
CA ILE A 582 6.85 5.03 11.95
C ILE A 582 7.45 4.44 10.68
N TRP A 583 8.72 4.74 10.40
CA TRP A 583 9.34 4.22 9.20
C TRP A 583 9.81 2.75 9.34
N THR A 584 10.21 2.30 10.56
CA THR A 584 10.54 0.89 10.80
C THR A 584 9.31 0.01 10.70
N ALA A 585 8.14 0.46 11.17
CA ALA A 585 6.89 -0.27 11.01
C ALA A 585 6.53 -0.45 9.53
N SER A 586 6.62 0.62 8.72
CA SER A 586 6.38 0.54 7.26
C SER A 586 7.40 -0.36 6.58
N LEU A 587 8.70 -0.24 6.92
CA LEU A 587 9.75 -1.08 6.35
C LEU A 587 9.55 -2.56 6.70
N CYS A 588 9.34 -2.87 7.98
CA CYS A 588 9.25 -4.26 8.43
C CYS A 588 7.97 -4.96 7.93
N THR A 589 6.84 -4.24 7.83
CA THR A 589 5.65 -4.79 7.17
C THR A 589 5.87 -4.97 5.67
N GLY A 590 6.55 -4.03 5.01
CA GLY A 590 6.93 -4.13 3.60
C GLY A 590 7.79 -5.36 3.30
N LEU A 591 8.68 -5.81 4.21
CA LEU A 591 9.50 -7.00 4.02
C LEU A 591 8.67 -8.27 3.71
N PHE A 592 7.47 -8.38 4.23
CA PHE A 592 6.61 -9.56 4.07
C PHE A 592 5.45 -9.33 3.11
N LEU A 593 5.00 -8.09 2.93
CA LEU A 593 3.75 -7.77 2.23
C LEU A 593 3.95 -7.31 0.79
N THR A 594 5.12 -6.76 0.41
CA THR A 594 5.33 -6.23 -0.94
C THR A 594 6.02 -7.21 -1.88
N ILE A 595 5.75 -7.07 -3.18
CA ILE A 595 6.43 -7.78 -4.27
C ILE A 595 7.53 -6.94 -4.93
N SER A 596 7.84 -5.76 -4.38
CA SER A 596 8.97 -4.90 -4.78
C SER A 596 10.30 -5.38 -4.19
N PRO A 597 11.46 -4.79 -4.55
CA PRO A 597 12.77 -5.16 -4.01
C PRO A 597 12.89 -5.11 -2.48
N LEU A 598 11.96 -4.46 -1.78
CA LEU A 598 11.89 -4.46 -0.32
C LEU A 598 11.32 -5.77 0.25
N GLY A 599 10.55 -6.54 -0.55
CA GLY A 599 9.86 -7.73 -0.10
C GLY A 599 10.68 -9.01 -0.19
N CYS A 600 10.57 -9.89 0.80
CA CYS A 600 11.15 -11.24 0.74
C CYS A 600 10.68 -12.04 -0.49
N PRO A 601 9.40 -11.98 -0.93
CA PRO A 601 8.94 -12.69 -2.12
C PRO A 601 9.69 -12.32 -3.41
N PHE A 602 10.22 -11.10 -3.50
CA PHE A 602 11.02 -10.65 -4.64
C PHE A 602 12.33 -11.45 -4.80
N TRP A 603 12.92 -11.90 -3.70
CA TRP A 603 14.20 -12.60 -3.66
C TRP A 603 14.07 -14.12 -3.54
N ASP A 604 12.91 -14.63 -3.14
CA ASP A 604 12.64 -16.07 -2.99
C ASP A 604 12.49 -16.73 -4.37
N VAL A 605 13.46 -17.55 -4.76
CA VAL A 605 13.51 -18.28 -6.05
C VAL A 605 12.26 -19.15 -6.26
N GLY A 606 11.69 -19.68 -5.19
CA GLY A 606 10.45 -20.47 -5.22
C GLY A 606 9.18 -19.64 -5.40
N SER A 607 9.24 -18.34 -5.15
CA SER A 607 8.09 -17.45 -5.26
C SER A 607 7.68 -17.22 -6.72
N ASN A 608 6.38 -17.05 -6.95
CA ASN A 608 5.87 -16.56 -8.24
C ASN A 608 6.26 -15.09 -8.47
N TRP A 609 6.61 -14.36 -7.41
CA TRP A 609 7.01 -12.95 -7.43
C TRP A 609 8.52 -12.74 -7.50
N HIS A 610 9.28 -13.82 -7.73
CA HIS A 610 10.73 -13.74 -7.84
C HIS A 610 11.15 -12.83 -9.01
N TRP A 611 12.12 -11.94 -8.75
CA TRP A 611 12.52 -10.90 -9.70
C TRP A 611 12.95 -11.42 -11.07
N GLN A 612 13.61 -12.59 -11.14
CA GLN A 612 14.00 -13.15 -12.43
C GLN A 612 12.80 -13.58 -13.28
N LYS A 613 11.71 -14.04 -12.63
CA LYS A 613 10.49 -14.47 -13.34
C LYS A 613 9.72 -13.28 -13.89
N LEU A 614 9.70 -12.16 -13.17
CA LEU A 614 8.90 -10.99 -13.54
C LEU A 614 9.71 -9.96 -14.34
N TYR A 615 10.93 -9.66 -13.88
CA TYR A 615 11.70 -8.51 -14.35
C TYR A 615 13.00 -8.90 -15.07
N GLY A 616 13.40 -10.16 -15.05
CA GLY A 616 14.51 -10.68 -15.83
C GLY A 616 14.19 -10.69 -17.33
N PRO A 617 15.21 -10.85 -18.22
CA PRO A 617 14.98 -11.04 -19.64
C PRO A 617 14.04 -12.23 -19.91
N SER A 618 13.04 -12.04 -20.76
CA SER A 618 12.05 -13.07 -21.11
C SER A 618 12.24 -13.51 -22.54
N ARG A 619 12.46 -14.82 -22.74
CA ARG A 619 12.49 -15.42 -24.10
C ARG A 619 11.22 -15.10 -24.89
N ARG A 620 10.07 -15.06 -24.22
CA ARG A 620 8.78 -14.70 -24.83
C ARG A 620 8.79 -13.26 -25.36
N GLY A 621 9.32 -12.30 -24.57
CA GLY A 621 9.46 -10.91 -25.02
C GLY A 621 10.45 -10.75 -26.19
N GLU A 622 11.57 -11.49 -26.16
CA GLU A 622 12.57 -11.50 -27.24
C GLU A 622 12.01 -12.09 -28.54
N LEU A 623 11.27 -13.20 -28.46
CA LEU A 623 10.64 -13.83 -29.61
C LEU A 623 9.53 -12.98 -30.21
N PHE A 624 8.77 -12.27 -29.37
CA PHE A 624 7.75 -11.33 -29.85
C PHE A 624 8.33 -10.21 -30.69
N ALA A 625 9.55 -9.77 -30.40
CA ALA A 625 10.22 -8.76 -31.24
C ALA A 625 10.41 -9.16 -32.71
N ARG A 626 10.36 -10.47 -33.00
CA ARG A 626 10.40 -10.99 -34.41
C ARG A 626 9.03 -10.91 -35.08
N ILE A 627 7.95 -10.94 -34.30
CA ILE A 627 6.57 -10.88 -34.84
C ILE A 627 6.20 -9.46 -35.23
N LEU A 628 6.57 -8.47 -34.44
CA LEU A 628 6.13 -7.10 -34.61
C LEU A 628 6.41 -6.50 -35.99
N PRO A 629 7.57 -6.74 -36.65
CA PRO A 629 7.85 -6.26 -38.00
C PRO A 629 7.00 -6.91 -39.11
N LEU A 630 6.38 -8.05 -38.85
CA LEU A 630 5.53 -8.75 -39.82
C LEU A 630 4.15 -8.09 -39.95
N ILE A 631 3.79 -7.22 -39.02
CA ILE A 631 2.45 -6.62 -38.91
C ILE A 631 2.54 -5.13 -39.19
N PRO A 632 2.05 -4.65 -40.34
CA PRO A 632 2.05 -3.23 -40.69
C PRO A 632 1.23 -2.39 -39.67
N ARG A 633 1.64 -1.15 -39.40
CA ARG A 633 0.96 -0.27 -38.46
C ARG A 633 -0.44 0.18 -38.88
N ASP A 634 -0.73 0.16 -40.17
CA ASP A 634 -2.04 0.46 -40.74
C ASP A 634 -2.99 -0.75 -40.71
N SER A 635 -2.57 -1.86 -40.09
CA SER A 635 -3.38 -3.08 -39.98
C SER A 635 -4.32 -2.99 -38.74
N ARG A 636 -5.41 -3.74 -38.86
CA ARG A 636 -6.35 -4.02 -37.73
C ARG A 636 -6.01 -5.38 -37.17
N VAL A 637 -5.58 -5.38 -35.91
CA VAL A 637 -4.98 -6.56 -35.30
C VAL A 637 -5.88 -7.04 -34.14
N ALA A 638 -6.24 -8.31 -34.16
CA ALA A 638 -6.81 -8.96 -32.97
C ALA A 638 -5.72 -9.79 -32.28
N SER A 639 -5.56 -9.63 -30.99
CA SER A 639 -4.49 -10.28 -30.26
C SER A 639 -4.89 -10.68 -28.84
N THR A 640 -4.21 -11.70 -28.31
CA THR A 640 -4.41 -12.12 -26.92
C THR A 640 -3.99 -11.02 -25.94
N ASP A 641 -4.64 -10.97 -24.79
CA ASP A 641 -4.61 -9.88 -23.81
C ASP A 641 -3.20 -9.31 -23.54
N PHE A 642 -2.22 -10.15 -23.24
CA PHE A 642 -0.86 -9.73 -22.84
C PHE A 642 0.04 -9.30 -24.00
N VAL A 643 -0.35 -9.58 -25.24
CA VAL A 643 0.32 -9.08 -26.45
C VAL A 643 -0.36 -7.84 -27.00
N HIS A 644 -1.65 -7.69 -26.73
CA HIS A 644 -2.48 -6.58 -27.16
C HIS A 644 -1.85 -5.19 -26.86
N PRO A 645 -1.20 -4.96 -25.71
CA PRO A 645 -0.49 -3.70 -25.43
C PRO A 645 0.52 -3.27 -26.50
N ARG A 646 0.96 -4.17 -27.34
CA ARG A 646 1.93 -3.89 -28.40
C ARG A 646 1.30 -3.40 -29.71
N PHE A 647 -0.02 -3.49 -29.80
CA PHE A 647 -0.79 -3.13 -30.99
C PHE A 647 -1.63 -1.85 -30.81
N THR A 648 -1.54 -1.17 -29.68
CA THR A 648 -2.25 0.08 -29.37
C THR A 648 -2.10 1.15 -30.46
N HIS A 649 -0.93 1.21 -31.13
CA HIS A 649 -0.60 2.19 -32.17
C HIS A 649 -0.93 1.71 -33.59
N HIS A 650 -1.63 0.60 -33.74
CA HIS A 650 -2.10 0.14 -35.02
C HIS A 650 -3.41 0.83 -35.46
N GLU A 651 -3.89 0.58 -36.65
CA GLU A 651 -5.13 1.21 -37.12
C GLU A 651 -6.31 0.86 -36.21
N ARG A 652 -6.40 -0.40 -35.80
CA ARG A 652 -7.26 -0.88 -34.72
C ARG A 652 -6.62 -2.04 -34.00
N SER A 653 -6.88 -2.13 -32.70
CA SER A 653 -6.51 -3.28 -31.89
C SER A 653 -7.75 -3.89 -31.23
N TYR A 654 -7.90 -5.21 -31.33
CA TYR A 654 -9.02 -5.97 -30.78
C TYR A 654 -8.49 -7.01 -29.80
N ASP A 655 -9.13 -7.15 -28.64
CA ASP A 655 -8.78 -8.18 -27.67
C ASP A 655 -9.34 -9.55 -28.12
N TYR A 656 -8.45 -10.51 -28.29
CA TYR A 656 -8.77 -11.89 -28.64
C TYR A 656 -8.95 -12.81 -27.43
N SER A 657 -8.50 -12.39 -26.24
CA SER A 657 -8.48 -13.22 -25.01
C SER A 657 -9.86 -13.62 -24.49
N GLY A 658 -10.86 -13.00 -24.95
CA GLY A 658 -12.23 -13.34 -24.60
C GLY A 658 -13.11 -13.21 -25.80
N TYR A 659 -12.76 -13.93 -26.88
CA TYR A 659 -13.48 -13.90 -28.16
C TYR A 659 -15.00 -14.13 -28.08
N ARG A 660 -15.52 -14.33 -26.88
CA ARG A 660 -16.93 -14.17 -26.55
C ARG A 660 -17.24 -12.80 -25.93
N ARG A 661 -16.24 -11.91 -25.78
CA ARG A 661 -16.53 -10.54 -25.38
C ARG A 661 -17.32 -9.88 -26.48
N LYS A 662 -18.44 -9.32 -26.12
CA LYS A 662 -19.38 -8.60 -26.94
C LYS A 662 -18.72 -7.42 -27.62
N VAL A 663 -18.16 -7.64 -28.81
CA VAL A 663 -17.81 -6.55 -29.70
C VAL A 663 -19.08 -6.17 -30.42
N ALA A 664 -19.63 -5.00 -30.12
CA ALA A 664 -20.77 -4.43 -30.85
C ALA A 664 -21.81 -5.48 -31.36
N GLY A 665 -22.60 -6.06 -30.44
CA GLY A 665 -23.75 -6.88 -30.80
C GLY A 665 -23.57 -8.41 -30.75
N ASP A 666 -22.90 -8.95 -29.74
CA ASP A 666 -22.85 -10.41 -29.45
C ASP A 666 -22.28 -11.31 -30.56
N ARG A 667 -21.38 -10.82 -31.41
CA ARG A 667 -20.75 -11.64 -32.44
C ARG A 667 -19.75 -12.60 -31.81
N THR A 668 -19.87 -13.88 -32.17
CA THR A 668 -18.84 -14.89 -31.95
C THR A 668 -17.76 -14.71 -33.00
N GLY A 669 -16.51 -14.48 -32.63
CA GLY A 669 -15.36 -14.33 -33.54
C GLY A 669 -14.81 -12.90 -33.59
N VAL A 670 -13.72 -12.75 -34.34
CA VAL A 670 -13.10 -11.44 -34.55
C VAL A 670 -13.93 -10.58 -35.51
N PRO A 671 -13.83 -9.23 -35.43
CA PRO A 671 -14.46 -8.34 -36.41
C PRO A 671 -14.08 -8.68 -37.86
N ASP A 672 -15.05 -8.51 -38.77
CA ASP A 672 -14.87 -8.84 -40.19
C ASP A 672 -13.77 -8.01 -40.89
N ASP A 673 -13.41 -6.88 -40.28
CA ASP A 673 -12.36 -5.99 -40.77
C ASP A 673 -10.96 -6.33 -40.23
N THR A 674 -10.81 -7.38 -39.41
CA THR A 674 -9.52 -7.81 -38.87
C THR A 674 -8.57 -8.29 -39.96
N ASP A 675 -7.37 -7.71 -39.99
CA ASP A 675 -6.33 -8.07 -40.97
C ASP A 675 -5.36 -9.15 -40.43
N PHE A 676 -5.07 -9.11 -39.13
CA PHE A 676 -4.14 -10.04 -38.48
C PHE A 676 -4.71 -10.58 -37.16
N LEU A 677 -4.41 -11.85 -36.86
CA LEU A 677 -4.56 -12.47 -35.57
C LEU A 677 -3.19 -12.77 -34.95
N VAL A 678 -2.95 -12.37 -33.73
CA VAL A 678 -1.72 -12.67 -32.99
C VAL A 678 -2.05 -13.31 -31.66
N ILE A 679 -1.70 -14.57 -31.52
CA ILE A 679 -2.05 -15.40 -30.37
C ILE A 679 -0.78 -15.83 -29.66
N ASP A 680 -0.71 -15.57 -28.38
CA ASP A 680 0.31 -16.04 -27.47
C ASP A 680 -0.08 -17.42 -26.94
N THR A 681 0.67 -18.44 -27.27
CA THR A 681 0.41 -19.83 -26.86
C THR A 681 1.00 -20.18 -25.50
N ASN A 682 1.95 -19.38 -25.02
CA ASN A 682 2.77 -19.69 -23.85
C ASN A 682 2.39 -18.94 -22.57
N HIS A 683 1.46 -17.99 -22.64
CA HIS A 683 0.96 -17.33 -21.46
C HIS A 683 0.19 -18.31 -20.57
N ARG A 684 0.25 -18.14 -19.24
CA ARG A 684 -0.42 -19.02 -18.25
C ARG A 684 -1.94 -19.12 -18.44
N TYR A 685 -2.54 -18.13 -19.08
CA TYR A 685 -3.98 -18.08 -19.37
C TYR A 685 -4.30 -18.40 -20.84
N SER A 686 -3.30 -18.83 -21.65
CA SER A 686 -3.54 -19.19 -23.03
C SER A 686 -4.21 -20.54 -23.12
N GLU A 687 -5.41 -20.55 -23.71
CA GLU A 687 -6.19 -21.77 -23.98
C GLU A 687 -5.79 -22.39 -25.35
N ILE A 688 -5.22 -21.59 -26.24
CA ILE A 688 -4.82 -21.99 -27.59
C ILE A 688 -3.35 -22.34 -27.62
N LYS A 689 -3.01 -23.54 -28.09
CA LYS A 689 -1.63 -24.05 -28.16
C LYS A 689 -1.15 -24.31 -29.57
N SER A 690 -2.07 -24.40 -30.53
CA SER A 690 -1.74 -24.68 -31.97
C SER A 690 -2.67 -23.91 -32.90
N ALA A 691 -2.22 -23.68 -34.13
CA ALA A 691 -3.04 -23.00 -35.16
C ALA A 691 -4.34 -23.73 -35.45
N ALA A 692 -4.37 -25.05 -35.30
CA ALA A 692 -5.57 -25.88 -35.53
C ALA A 692 -6.66 -25.63 -34.45
N GLU A 693 -6.31 -25.06 -33.29
CA GLU A 693 -7.24 -24.73 -32.23
C GLU A 693 -7.85 -23.33 -32.42
N VAL A 694 -7.32 -22.51 -33.34
CA VAL A 694 -7.85 -21.17 -33.64
C VAL A 694 -9.12 -21.30 -34.44
N PRO A 695 -10.31 -20.93 -33.95
CA PRO A 695 -11.58 -21.15 -34.62
C PRO A 695 -11.62 -20.53 -36.03
N GLU A 696 -11.14 -19.30 -36.18
CA GLU A 696 -11.12 -18.59 -37.45
C GLU A 696 -10.30 -19.33 -38.53
N TYR A 697 -9.18 -19.92 -38.17
CA TYR A 697 -8.33 -20.69 -39.07
C TYR A 697 -8.86 -22.10 -39.32
N ARG A 698 -9.35 -22.75 -38.25
CA ARG A 698 -9.89 -24.11 -38.32
C ARG A 698 -11.15 -24.17 -39.21
N ASP A 699 -12.08 -23.23 -38.98
CA ASP A 699 -13.40 -23.26 -39.58
C ASP A 699 -13.42 -22.54 -40.96
N HIS A 700 -12.49 -21.62 -41.20
CA HIS A 700 -12.36 -20.81 -42.41
C HIS A 700 -10.91 -20.76 -42.96
N PRO A 701 -10.26 -21.90 -43.26
CA PRO A 701 -8.85 -21.93 -43.65
C PRO A 701 -8.58 -21.25 -45.02
N ALA A 702 -9.60 -21.04 -45.82
CA ALA A 702 -9.50 -20.31 -47.09
C ALA A 702 -9.30 -18.79 -46.89
N ASP A 703 -9.82 -18.24 -45.78
CA ASP A 703 -9.80 -16.81 -45.49
C ASP A 703 -8.53 -16.37 -44.75
N TRP A 704 -7.79 -17.31 -44.20
CA TRP A 704 -6.63 -17.02 -43.36
C TRP A 704 -5.38 -17.74 -43.86
N GLU A 705 -4.26 -17.05 -43.83
CA GLU A 705 -2.92 -17.55 -44.08
C GLU A 705 -2.16 -17.65 -42.77
N LEU A 706 -1.66 -18.83 -42.45
CA LEU A 706 -0.75 -19.02 -41.34
C LEU A 706 0.65 -18.56 -41.78
N LEU A 707 1.20 -17.53 -41.12
CA LEU A 707 2.55 -17.10 -41.40
C LEU A 707 3.57 -18.09 -40.82
N PRO A 708 4.79 -18.18 -41.42
CA PRO A 708 5.85 -19.05 -40.91
C PRO A 708 6.16 -18.80 -39.47
N ASP A 709 6.31 -19.85 -38.65
CA ASP A 709 6.67 -19.75 -37.26
C ASP A 709 8.17 -19.47 -37.09
N GLU A 710 8.52 -18.27 -36.65
CA GLU A 710 9.88 -17.86 -36.29
C GLU A 710 10.10 -17.85 -34.77
N THR A 711 9.15 -18.41 -34.00
CA THR A 711 9.07 -18.23 -32.55
C THR A 711 9.04 -19.53 -31.76
N ASP A 712 9.38 -20.64 -32.35
CA ASP A 712 9.37 -21.98 -31.72
C ASP A 712 7.99 -22.30 -31.06
N GLY A 713 6.90 -21.93 -31.74
CA GLY A 713 5.53 -22.18 -31.27
C GLY A 713 5.04 -21.23 -30.18
N TYR A 714 5.80 -20.17 -29.77
CA TYR A 714 5.37 -19.20 -28.78
C TYR A 714 4.22 -18.32 -29.27
N PHE A 715 4.18 -18.01 -30.58
CA PHE A 715 3.16 -17.15 -31.15
C PHE A 715 2.61 -17.75 -32.43
N ILE A 716 1.30 -17.59 -32.62
CA ILE A 716 0.61 -17.91 -33.88
C ILE A 716 0.24 -16.58 -34.52
N VAL A 717 0.62 -16.39 -35.77
CA VAL A 717 0.26 -15.22 -36.57
C VAL A 717 -0.52 -15.65 -37.79
N LEU A 718 -1.76 -15.20 -37.88
CA LEU A 718 -2.62 -15.42 -39.03
C LEU A 718 -2.85 -14.08 -39.74
N LYS A 719 -2.77 -14.10 -41.04
CA LYS A 719 -3.06 -12.96 -41.92
C LYS A 719 -4.31 -13.26 -42.73
N ARG A 720 -5.23 -12.31 -42.83
CA ARG A 720 -6.43 -12.47 -43.65
C ARG A 720 -6.05 -12.42 -45.13
N ARG A 721 -6.52 -13.37 -45.90
CA ARG A 721 -6.44 -13.35 -47.34
C ARG A 721 -7.50 -12.39 -47.88
N ARG A 722 -7.08 -11.39 -48.63
CA ARG A 722 -7.97 -10.44 -49.31
C ARG A 722 -8.16 -10.83 -50.77
#